data_22bf8dd5401752df635cd4a6968d5eaf
#
_entry.id   22bf8dd5401752df635cd4a6968d5eaf
#
_cell.length_a   1.000
_cell.length_b   1.000
_cell.length_c   1.000
_cell.angle_alpha   90.00
_cell.angle_beta   90.00
_cell.angle_gamma   90.00
#
_symmetry.space_group_name_H-M   'P 1'
#
loop_
_entity.id
_entity.type
_entity.pdbx_description
1 polymer ?
#
loop_
_entity_poly.entity_id
_entity_poly.type
_entity_poly.pdbx_seq_one_letter_code
_entity_poly.pdbx_strand_id
1 'polypeptide(L)'
;MLPDQIADCQGELLYFTRTMFKARKGIDLKDNWHQEEICKALERVVLGKTKRLIINIPPRSGKCVTMNSLILTDGGYMKAHEIKAGDSVLSHIDGQIKKQRVLGVEKYTKETVTIKSITGRSTKVSYDHPVLTQRGWVKAEDLTSEHYLIRLCSKIDGHSPLPDAELDFITMMLFEGGTSNPNGRNIRFASDNNKALDCFLDCCKELGFSVKRYDESRYDYSVMGGRDGYAAELIRKHGMMGSLAKNKRLPPAFFDLPLAQKYRFIGLMVATDGYVNQNGEIGVTLASEGLVDDISLLLDTCGVTAFKYSKQNGYAGAYTLIISTTQAQDLSRKIDCLHKQESLITRLAQTERRGSPLLGFPHDAAKGLTYKCKIAKPKIDFKNGKGIISHAKFARMVEEIDPSLAAKWIKKDFIYDRVKCVEKSGADDVYHLSVDADSYDEKNYISDGYVVHNTELAVINFIAWATGLFPNSHWIHASYSKRLATNNAFNVRELMRHEAYAQIFPWIKFRQDSAAKDEFHTEQGGVVYATGAEGSITGRGAGGMSGRFQGAIVIDDPHKPGEASSDVMRGNVIDWFSTTMESRKNSPDTPIIIIMQRLHENDLSGFLLAGGNGEHWEHLNIPAIGQDGNSFWPEQFPLDDLRRMEASNAYRFAGQYMQNPAPIGGGIFKDEWWQYYRALPQIKYRMIYADTALKTKEQNDYSVFQCWGAGADGKIYLLDMVRGKWEAPQLLTTARAFWDKHKAVEGMGALRQFKPEDKASGTGLIQQLKQSGVPVVGVQRSIDKVTRAMDAAPQIQVGNVCLPESAPWLSDLLTEATPFPNGAHDDCLDPLMDAVDDMLVTNKNRNTLTTKRLF
;
A
#
# COMPACT_ATOMS: atom_id res chain seq x y z
N MET A 1 34.91 3.52 -17.04
CA MET A 1 35.54 3.68 -15.71
C MET A 1 37.06 3.79 -15.85
N LEU A 2 37.73 4.47 -14.91
CA LEU A 2 39.20 4.50 -14.84
C LEU A 2 39.71 3.16 -14.30
N PRO A 3 40.96 2.72 -14.64
CA PRO A 3 41.55 1.46 -14.18
C PRO A 3 41.53 1.31 -12.63
N ASP A 4 41.85 2.37 -11.89
CA ASP A 4 41.84 2.34 -10.43
C ASP A 4 40.43 2.13 -9.86
N GLN A 5 39.41 2.74 -10.45
CA GLN A 5 38.00 2.52 -10.07
C GLN A 5 37.56 1.06 -10.32
N ILE A 6 38.05 0.43 -11.37
CA ILE A 6 37.78 -0.98 -11.65
C ILE A 6 38.42 -1.85 -10.58
N ALA A 7 39.69 -1.58 -10.22
CA ALA A 7 40.42 -2.31 -9.18
C ALA A 7 39.73 -2.18 -7.82
N ASP A 8 39.26 -0.98 -7.44
CA ASP A 8 38.51 -0.73 -6.23
C ASP A 8 37.18 -1.51 -6.20
N CYS A 9 36.43 -1.51 -7.33
CA CYS A 9 35.23 -2.30 -7.46
C CYS A 9 35.45 -3.82 -7.34
N GLN A 10 36.59 -4.31 -7.83
CA GLN A 10 36.97 -5.73 -7.70
C GLN A 10 37.45 -6.05 -6.28
N GLY A 11 38.10 -5.11 -5.59
CA GLY A 11 38.67 -5.29 -4.25
C GLY A 11 37.65 -5.20 -3.12
N GLU A 12 36.64 -4.35 -3.25
CA GLU A 12 35.72 -4.03 -2.15
C GLU A 12 34.24 -4.11 -2.56
N LEU A 13 33.43 -4.88 -1.83
CA LEU A 13 32.00 -5.03 -2.06
C LEU A 13 31.24 -3.71 -1.88
N LEU A 14 31.64 -2.89 -0.89
CA LEU A 14 30.98 -1.61 -0.65
C LEU A 14 31.22 -0.64 -1.81
N TYR A 15 32.48 -0.56 -2.30
CA TYR A 15 32.81 0.28 -3.45
C TYR A 15 32.08 -0.18 -4.73
N PHE A 16 32.06 -1.49 -4.98
CA PHE A 16 31.26 -2.09 -6.05
C PHE A 16 29.78 -1.72 -5.92
N THR A 17 29.21 -1.86 -4.71
CA THR A 17 27.80 -1.55 -4.44
C THR A 17 27.48 -0.07 -4.73
N ARG A 18 28.35 0.86 -4.27
CA ARG A 18 28.22 2.31 -4.56
C ARG A 18 28.25 2.59 -6.06
N THR A 19 29.23 2.00 -6.74
CA THR A 19 29.43 2.20 -8.17
C THR A 19 28.27 1.67 -9.00
N MET A 20 27.81 0.44 -8.72
CA MET A 20 26.69 -0.16 -9.43
C MET A 20 25.36 0.55 -9.09
N PHE A 21 25.19 1.02 -7.85
CA PHE A 21 24.04 1.80 -7.47
C PHE A 21 23.98 3.13 -8.24
N LYS A 22 25.12 3.85 -8.31
CA LYS A 22 25.24 5.09 -9.08
C LYS A 22 25.02 4.85 -10.58
N ALA A 23 25.61 3.80 -11.15
CA ALA A 23 25.46 3.47 -12.56
C ALA A 23 24.01 3.13 -12.95
N ARG A 24 23.28 2.40 -12.09
CA ARG A 24 21.89 2.00 -12.31
C ARG A 24 20.88 3.06 -11.94
N LYS A 25 21.14 3.90 -10.93
CA LYS A 25 20.20 4.84 -10.33
C LYS A 25 20.47 6.30 -10.67
N GLY A 26 21.68 6.63 -11.15
CA GLY A 26 22.10 8.00 -11.45
C GLY A 26 22.37 8.88 -10.23
N ILE A 27 22.28 8.33 -9.02
CA ILE A 27 22.50 9.03 -7.73
C ILE A 27 23.49 8.24 -6.88
N ASP A 28 24.19 8.93 -5.97
CA ASP A 28 25.11 8.30 -5.04
C ASP A 28 24.36 7.54 -3.94
N LEU A 29 24.88 6.37 -3.54
CA LEU A 29 24.39 5.64 -2.38
C LEU A 29 24.70 6.46 -1.13
N LYS A 30 23.70 6.72 -0.28
CA LYS A 30 23.97 7.29 1.05
C LYS A 30 24.56 6.20 1.94
N ASP A 31 25.82 6.40 2.30
CA ASP A 31 26.55 5.47 3.15
C ASP A 31 26.06 5.54 4.59
N ASN A 32 26.06 4.36 5.22
CA ASN A 32 25.88 4.25 6.65
C ASN A 32 26.73 3.08 7.19
N TRP A 33 27.19 3.17 8.43
CA TRP A 33 28.07 2.22 9.07
C TRP A 33 27.59 0.76 8.97
N HIS A 34 26.29 0.51 9.08
CA HIS A 34 25.73 -0.84 9.00
C HIS A 34 25.91 -1.47 7.61
N GLN A 35 25.92 -0.68 6.53
CA GLN A 35 26.18 -1.17 5.18
C GLN A 35 27.64 -1.63 5.05
N GLU A 36 28.56 -0.86 5.63
CA GLU A 36 29.98 -1.19 5.68
C GLU A 36 30.22 -2.49 6.46
N GLU A 37 29.59 -2.66 7.64
CA GLU A 37 29.73 -3.87 8.45
C GLU A 37 29.14 -5.10 7.75
N ILE A 38 28.01 -4.96 7.05
CA ILE A 38 27.45 -6.05 6.23
C ILE A 38 28.40 -6.42 5.09
N CYS A 39 28.95 -5.45 4.37
CA CYS A 39 29.91 -5.71 3.29
C CYS A 39 31.16 -6.41 3.82
N LYS A 40 31.74 -5.94 4.93
CA LYS A 40 32.90 -6.59 5.58
C LYS A 40 32.60 -8.03 6.00
N ALA A 41 31.40 -8.28 6.56
CA ALA A 41 31.00 -9.64 6.95
C ALA A 41 30.90 -10.56 5.73
N LEU A 42 30.30 -10.09 4.63
CA LEU A 42 30.17 -10.83 3.38
C LEU A 42 31.53 -11.05 2.69
N GLU A 43 32.44 -10.08 2.75
CA GLU A 43 33.81 -10.21 2.22
C GLU A 43 34.60 -11.28 2.99
N ARG A 44 34.43 -11.38 4.34
CA ARG A 44 35.06 -12.48 5.15
C ARG A 44 34.58 -13.86 4.68
N VAL A 45 33.35 -13.99 4.22
CA VAL A 45 32.83 -15.24 3.61
C VAL A 45 33.58 -15.57 2.32
N VAL A 46 33.74 -14.60 1.44
CA VAL A 46 34.46 -14.77 0.15
C VAL A 46 35.91 -15.09 0.39
N LEU A 47 36.54 -14.53 1.42
CA LEU A 47 37.92 -14.81 1.84
C LEU A 47 38.07 -16.16 2.56
N GLY A 48 37.02 -16.93 2.76
CA GLY A 48 37.02 -18.24 3.44
C GLY A 48 37.22 -18.16 4.96
N LYS A 49 37.15 -16.96 5.56
CA LYS A 49 37.30 -16.75 7.00
C LYS A 49 36.03 -17.08 7.78
N THR A 50 34.88 -16.91 7.17
CA THR A 50 33.54 -17.16 7.71
C THR A 50 32.76 -18.14 6.84
N LYS A 51 32.34 -19.27 7.40
CA LYS A 51 31.61 -20.32 6.70
C LYS A 51 30.11 -20.32 7.03
N ARG A 52 29.78 -19.83 8.22
CA ARG A 52 28.38 -19.74 8.73
C ARG A 52 28.16 -18.33 9.24
N LEU A 53 27.25 -17.60 8.57
CA LEU A 53 26.97 -16.20 8.86
C LEU A 53 25.48 -15.97 9.02
N ILE A 54 25.10 -15.37 10.15
CA ILE A 54 23.74 -14.85 10.38
C ILE A 54 23.83 -13.33 10.44
N ILE A 55 23.01 -12.64 9.64
CA ILE A 55 22.83 -11.18 9.67
C ILE A 55 21.41 -10.91 10.11
N ASN A 56 21.24 -10.39 11.32
CA ASN A 56 19.94 -9.89 11.77
C ASN A 56 19.90 -8.37 11.68
N ILE A 57 18.94 -7.84 10.93
CA ILE A 57 18.79 -6.41 10.65
C ILE A 57 17.32 -6.01 10.66
N PRO A 58 16.97 -4.77 11.14
CA PRO A 58 15.60 -4.29 11.10
C PRO A 58 15.00 -4.36 9.70
N PRO A 59 13.68 -4.64 9.57
CA PRO A 59 13.02 -4.58 8.29
C PRO A 59 13.17 -3.15 7.74
N ARG A 60 13.51 -3.03 6.48
CA ARG A 60 13.53 -1.73 5.84
C ARG A 60 12.09 -1.25 5.77
N SER A 61 11.76 -0.22 6.55
CA SER A 61 10.45 0.42 6.48
C SER A 61 10.24 0.90 5.06
N GLY A 62 9.32 0.23 4.39
CA GLY A 62 8.97 0.45 3.02
C GLY A 62 8.49 1.88 2.79
N LYS A 63 8.65 2.33 1.59
CA LYS A 63 8.26 3.60 1.06
C LYS A 63 6.73 3.63 0.96
N CYS A 64 6.10 4.60 1.59
CA CYS A 64 4.68 4.59 1.87
C CYS A 64 3.96 5.79 1.24
N VAL A 65 2.72 5.57 0.77
CA VAL A 65 1.78 6.61 0.33
C VAL A 65 0.77 6.89 1.44
N THR A 66 0.16 8.07 1.47
CA THR A 66 -0.82 8.41 2.53
C THR A 66 -2.12 7.63 2.37
N MET A 67 -2.88 7.49 3.46
CA MET A 67 -4.12 6.71 3.50
C MET A 67 -5.15 7.14 2.43
N ASN A 68 -5.17 8.41 2.07
CA ASN A 68 -6.10 8.99 1.10
C ASN A 68 -5.54 9.08 -0.32
N SER A 69 -4.28 8.69 -0.54
CA SER A 69 -3.69 8.62 -1.88
C SER A 69 -4.49 7.67 -2.77
N LEU A 70 -4.77 8.08 -3.98
CA LEU A 70 -5.56 7.34 -4.96
C LEU A 70 -4.65 6.43 -5.78
N ILE A 71 -4.74 5.13 -5.56
CA ILE A 71 -3.96 4.10 -6.26
C ILE A 71 -4.74 3.64 -7.48
N LEU A 72 -4.10 3.63 -8.63
CA LEU A 72 -4.70 3.18 -9.87
C LEU A 72 -4.72 1.64 -9.92
N THR A 73 -5.92 1.07 -9.95
CA THR A 73 -6.20 -0.35 -10.08
C THR A 73 -6.75 -0.66 -11.48
N ASP A 74 -6.99 -1.92 -11.79
CA ASP A 74 -7.70 -2.31 -13.01
C ASP A 74 -9.19 -1.91 -13.00
N GLY A 75 -9.79 -1.73 -11.81
CA GLY A 75 -11.15 -1.20 -11.62
C GLY A 75 -11.21 0.31 -11.36
N GLY A 76 -10.18 1.09 -11.76
CA GLY A 76 -10.11 2.54 -11.52
C GLY A 76 -9.33 2.92 -10.27
N TYR A 77 -9.47 4.16 -9.81
CA TYR A 77 -8.76 4.66 -8.63
C TYR A 77 -9.43 4.25 -7.33
N MET A 78 -8.65 3.65 -6.41
CA MET A 78 -9.03 3.30 -5.05
C MET A 78 -8.11 3.98 -4.03
N LYS A 79 -8.61 4.27 -2.83
CA LYS A 79 -7.76 4.82 -1.76
C LYS A 79 -6.80 3.76 -1.24
N ALA A 80 -5.58 4.19 -0.86
CA ALA A 80 -4.53 3.28 -0.40
C ALA A 80 -4.97 2.38 0.77
N HIS A 81 -5.79 2.89 1.69
CA HIS A 81 -6.29 2.11 2.83
C HIS A 81 -7.42 1.11 2.48
N GLU A 82 -7.98 1.19 1.29
CA GLU A 82 -9.01 0.27 0.78
C GLU A 82 -8.39 -0.92 0.03
N ILE A 83 -7.13 -0.79 -0.42
CA ILE A 83 -6.38 -1.83 -1.16
C ILE A 83 -6.05 -3.01 -0.24
N LYS A 84 -6.19 -4.22 -0.75
CA LYS A 84 -5.92 -5.48 -0.04
C LYS A 84 -4.95 -6.37 -0.81
N ALA A 85 -4.34 -7.32 -0.10
CA ALA A 85 -3.59 -8.39 -0.75
C ALA A 85 -4.50 -9.19 -1.69
N GLY A 86 -4.06 -9.39 -2.92
CA GLY A 86 -4.84 -10.02 -3.98
C GLY A 86 -5.41 -9.07 -5.01
N ASP A 87 -5.59 -7.78 -4.67
CA ASP A 87 -6.03 -6.76 -5.62
C ASP A 87 -4.98 -6.54 -6.73
N SER A 88 -5.41 -5.90 -7.81
CA SER A 88 -4.53 -5.59 -8.94
C SER A 88 -4.34 -4.09 -9.08
N VAL A 89 -3.09 -3.66 -9.15
CA VAL A 89 -2.71 -2.27 -9.40
C VAL A 89 -2.06 -2.11 -10.77
N LEU A 90 -2.12 -0.92 -11.34
CA LEU A 90 -1.47 -0.60 -12.58
C LEU A 90 -0.12 0.06 -12.32
N SER A 91 0.90 -0.35 -13.07
CA SER A 91 2.30 0.00 -12.90
C SER A 91 2.91 0.51 -14.20
N HIS A 92 4.02 1.24 -14.08
CA HIS A 92 4.83 1.69 -15.20
C HIS A 92 5.92 0.65 -15.49
N ILE A 93 5.90 0.02 -16.66
CA ILE A 93 6.92 -0.94 -17.09
C ILE A 93 7.31 -0.61 -18.53
N ASP A 94 8.59 -0.27 -18.76
CA ASP A 94 9.14 0.10 -20.08
C ASP A 94 8.35 1.19 -20.81
N GLY A 95 7.84 2.17 -20.08
CA GLY A 95 7.06 3.28 -20.64
C GLY A 95 5.61 2.93 -20.98
N GLN A 96 5.13 1.76 -20.58
CA GLN A 96 3.76 1.27 -20.79
C GLN A 96 3.10 0.93 -19.44
N ILE A 97 1.77 0.87 -19.48
CA ILE A 97 0.98 0.42 -18.33
C ILE A 97 0.92 -1.12 -18.35
N LYS A 98 1.23 -1.74 -17.19
CA LYS A 98 1.01 -3.18 -16.97
C LYS A 98 0.29 -3.42 -15.64
N LYS A 99 -0.46 -4.51 -15.57
CA LYS A 99 -1.19 -4.94 -14.39
C LYS A 99 -0.29 -5.77 -13.48
N GLN A 100 -0.29 -5.46 -12.17
CA GLN A 100 0.44 -6.20 -11.15
C GLN A 100 -0.46 -6.52 -9.96
N ARG A 101 -0.22 -7.68 -9.32
CA ARG A 101 -0.97 -8.11 -8.16
C ARG A 101 -0.36 -7.52 -6.89
N VAL A 102 -1.19 -7.06 -5.95
CA VAL A 102 -0.78 -6.68 -4.61
C VAL A 102 -0.54 -7.92 -3.76
N LEU A 103 0.63 -8.03 -3.16
CA LEU A 103 1.04 -9.13 -2.31
C LEU A 103 0.70 -8.91 -0.85
N GLY A 104 0.82 -7.68 -0.40
CA GLY A 104 0.57 -7.26 0.96
C GLY A 104 0.40 -5.75 1.05
N VAL A 105 -0.28 -5.32 2.10
CA VAL A 105 -0.46 -3.92 2.46
C VAL A 105 -0.13 -3.77 3.94
N GLU A 106 0.77 -2.84 4.25
CA GLU A 106 1.21 -2.57 5.62
C GLU A 106 0.98 -1.09 5.94
N LYS A 107 0.55 -0.80 7.17
CA LYS A 107 0.28 0.56 7.64
C LYS A 107 1.40 1.03 8.56
N TYR A 108 1.82 2.28 8.38
CA TYR A 108 2.82 2.97 9.22
C TYR A 108 2.36 4.40 9.50
N THR A 109 3.00 5.07 10.48
CA THR A 109 2.90 6.54 10.65
C THR A 109 4.28 7.13 10.36
N LYS A 110 4.37 8.07 9.41
CA LYS A 110 5.63 8.68 8.97
C LYS A 110 5.48 10.17 8.72
N GLU A 111 6.60 10.90 8.84
CA GLU A 111 6.71 12.25 8.28
C GLU A 111 6.45 12.23 6.79
N THR A 112 5.71 13.21 6.29
CA THR A 112 5.26 13.28 4.91
C THR A 112 5.65 14.60 4.27
N VAL A 113 5.74 14.57 2.94
CA VAL A 113 5.90 15.77 2.11
C VAL A 113 4.80 15.81 1.06
N THR A 114 4.40 17.02 0.69
CA THR A 114 3.50 17.25 -0.44
C THR A 114 4.31 17.78 -1.61
N ILE A 115 4.35 17.03 -2.68
CA ILE A 115 4.98 17.40 -3.95
C ILE A 115 3.94 18.12 -4.80
N LYS A 116 4.22 19.34 -5.21
CA LYS A 116 3.37 20.13 -6.11
C LYS A 116 4.02 20.26 -7.48
N SER A 117 3.28 20.02 -8.54
CA SER A 117 3.74 20.18 -9.92
C SER A 117 3.32 21.52 -10.52
N ILE A 118 3.93 21.89 -11.66
CA ILE A 118 3.55 23.10 -12.40
C ILE A 118 2.17 23.02 -13.03
N THR A 119 1.64 21.81 -13.23
CA THR A 119 0.26 21.62 -13.69
C THR A 119 -0.77 21.85 -12.60
N GLY A 120 -0.33 22.17 -11.37
CA GLY A 120 -1.18 22.43 -10.20
C GLY A 120 -1.61 21.17 -9.45
N ARG A 121 -1.12 20.00 -9.85
CA ARG A 121 -1.35 18.74 -9.10
C ARG A 121 -0.48 18.64 -7.87
N SER A 122 -0.97 17.88 -6.90
CA SER A 122 -0.19 17.51 -5.71
C SER A 122 -0.35 16.03 -5.40
N THR A 123 0.71 15.43 -4.84
CA THR A 123 0.69 14.11 -4.21
C THR A 123 1.37 14.18 -2.86
N LYS A 124 0.86 13.46 -1.87
CA LYS A 124 1.41 13.42 -0.51
C LYS A 124 1.95 12.03 -0.23
N VAL A 125 3.23 11.94 0.06
CA VAL A 125 3.96 10.69 0.27
C VAL A 125 4.88 10.80 1.49
N SER A 126 5.42 9.67 1.99
CA SER A 126 6.48 9.73 2.99
C SER A 126 7.69 10.49 2.44
N TYR A 127 8.40 11.24 3.30
CA TYR A 127 9.50 12.12 2.88
C TYR A 127 10.61 11.38 2.10
N ASP A 128 10.84 10.12 2.44
CA ASP A 128 11.82 9.20 1.86
C ASP A 128 11.32 8.45 0.61
N HIS A 129 10.07 8.71 0.15
CA HIS A 129 9.42 7.98 -0.93
C HIS A 129 10.09 8.26 -2.29
N PRO A 130 10.55 7.26 -3.04
CA PRO A 130 11.05 7.50 -4.39
C PRO A 130 9.93 7.67 -5.37
N VAL A 131 10.03 8.72 -6.13
CA VAL A 131 9.15 9.07 -7.24
C VAL A 131 9.95 8.98 -8.53
N LEU A 132 9.35 8.41 -9.57
CA LEU A 132 10.02 8.28 -10.86
C LEU A 132 10.07 9.64 -11.58
N THR A 133 11.29 10.02 -11.96
CA THR A 133 11.57 11.27 -12.69
C THR A 133 12.26 10.99 -14.02
N GLN A 134 12.51 12.03 -14.82
CA GLN A 134 13.34 11.93 -16.04
C GLN A 134 14.78 11.48 -15.77
N ARG A 135 15.27 11.64 -14.53
CA ARG A 135 16.61 11.23 -14.07
C ARG A 135 16.60 9.87 -13.34
N GLY A 136 15.49 9.13 -13.40
CA GLY A 136 15.27 7.91 -12.64
C GLY A 136 14.56 8.17 -11.32
N TRP A 137 14.72 7.28 -10.36
CA TRP A 137 14.08 7.32 -9.05
C TRP A 137 14.74 8.36 -8.14
N VAL A 138 13.98 9.35 -7.63
CA VAL A 138 14.44 10.40 -6.73
C VAL A 138 13.57 10.40 -5.48
N LYS A 139 14.15 10.54 -4.29
CA LYS A 139 13.38 10.67 -3.06
C LYS A 139 12.53 11.94 -3.07
N ALA A 140 11.34 11.86 -2.47
CA ALA A 140 10.41 12.98 -2.41
C ALA A 140 11.04 14.24 -1.77
N GLU A 141 11.85 14.09 -0.72
CA GLU A 141 12.56 15.18 -0.06
C GLU A 141 13.65 15.83 -0.93
N ASP A 142 14.28 15.07 -1.85
CA ASP A 142 15.38 15.53 -2.71
C ASP A 142 14.87 16.15 -4.04
N LEU A 143 13.56 16.16 -4.26
CA LEU A 143 12.98 16.73 -5.48
C LEU A 143 13.14 18.25 -5.51
N THR A 144 13.56 18.76 -6.67
CA THR A 144 13.71 20.18 -6.95
C THR A 144 12.95 20.57 -8.21
N SER A 145 12.87 21.86 -8.51
CA SER A 145 12.24 22.36 -9.75
C SER A 145 12.97 21.96 -11.05
N GLU A 146 14.09 21.25 -10.97
CA GLU A 146 14.77 20.65 -12.13
C GLU A 146 14.25 19.25 -12.47
N HIS A 147 13.49 18.62 -11.58
CA HIS A 147 12.93 17.29 -11.77
C HIS A 147 11.58 17.35 -12.48
N TYR A 148 11.35 16.35 -13.33
CA TYR A 148 10.09 16.10 -14.03
C TYR A 148 9.57 14.74 -13.62
N LEU A 149 8.42 14.71 -12.99
CA LEU A 149 7.75 13.48 -12.57
C LEU A 149 7.18 12.75 -13.78
N ILE A 150 7.20 11.43 -13.74
CA ILE A 150 6.51 10.60 -14.73
C ILE A 150 5.05 10.48 -14.32
N ARG A 151 4.16 11.09 -15.13
CA ARG A 151 2.72 11.18 -14.88
C ARG A 151 1.95 10.37 -15.89
N LEU A 152 0.93 9.63 -15.45
CA LEU A 152 -0.01 8.91 -16.29
C LEU A 152 -0.70 9.87 -17.27
N CYS A 153 -0.83 9.46 -18.54
CA CYS A 153 -1.69 10.08 -19.54
C CYS A 153 -2.00 9.05 -20.63
N SER A 154 -2.98 8.19 -20.39
CA SER A 154 -3.34 7.09 -21.30
C SER A 154 -4.82 6.83 -21.31
N LYS A 155 -5.31 6.16 -22.37
CA LYS A 155 -6.71 5.74 -22.50
C LYS A 155 -6.89 4.41 -21.78
N ILE A 156 -7.56 4.44 -20.63
CA ILE A 156 -7.87 3.26 -19.81
C ILE A 156 -9.37 3.04 -19.89
N ASP A 157 -9.78 1.94 -20.53
CA ASP A 157 -11.17 1.53 -20.59
C ASP A 157 -11.56 0.84 -19.28
N GLY A 158 -12.65 1.25 -18.68
CA GLY A 158 -13.16 0.64 -17.45
C GLY A 158 -14.14 -0.49 -17.76
N HIS A 159 -14.51 -1.23 -16.71
CA HIS A 159 -15.27 -2.49 -16.84
C HIS A 159 -16.69 -2.40 -16.29
N SER A 160 -17.03 -1.32 -15.58
CA SER A 160 -18.30 -1.18 -14.85
C SER A 160 -19.17 -0.06 -15.44
N PRO A 161 -19.90 -0.31 -16.54
CA PRO A 161 -20.80 0.70 -17.11
C PRO A 161 -21.96 0.98 -16.16
N LEU A 162 -22.39 2.25 -16.12
CA LEU A 162 -23.64 2.66 -15.49
C LEU A 162 -24.75 2.76 -16.55
N PRO A 163 -26.04 2.60 -16.18
CA PRO A 163 -27.14 3.02 -17.05
C PRO A 163 -26.97 4.49 -17.44
N ASP A 164 -27.17 4.83 -18.70
CA ASP A 164 -26.90 6.18 -19.20
C ASP A 164 -27.72 7.26 -18.47
N ALA A 165 -28.99 6.98 -18.17
CA ALA A 165 -29.82 7.92 -17.39
C ALA A 165 -29.28 8.11 -15.94
N GLU A 166 -28.74 7.06 -15.31
CA GLU A 166 -28.08 7.16 -13.99
C GLU A 166 -26.82 8.01 -14.07
N LEU A 167 -25.97 7.76 -15.08
CA LEU A 167 -24.75 8.53 -15.31
C LEU A 167 -25.04 10.01 -15.51
N ASP A 168 -26.03 10.33 -16.38
CA ASP A 168 -26.41 11.70 -16.69
C ASP A 168 -26.97 12.41 -15.46
N PHE A 169 -27.90 11.76 -14.74
CA PHE A 169 -28.50 12.30 -13.53
C PHE A 169 -27.43 12.61 -12.46
N ILE A 170 -26.55 11.65 -12.16
CA ILE A 170 -25.51 11.84 -11.16
C ILE A 170 -24.51 12.90 -11.62
N THR A 171 -24.13 12.94 -12.89
CA THR A 171 -23.23 13.96 -13.44
C THR A 171 -23.83 15.36 -13.29
N MET A 172 -25.07 15.55 -13.69
CA MET A 172 -25.72 16.86 -13.62
C MET A 172 -25.95 17.30 -12.17
N MET A 173 -26.31 16.37 -11.27
CA MET A 173 -26.39 16.63 -9.84
C MET A 173 -25.05 16.96 -9.19
N LEU A 174 -23.94 16.45 -9.73
CA LEU A 174 -22.59 16.77 -9.24
C LEU A 174 -22.24 18.24 -9.48
N PHE A 175 -22.61 18.80 -10.62
CA PHE A 175 -22.27 20.17 -11.01
C PHE A 175 -23.35 21.17 -10.57
N GLU A 176 -24.58 21.03 -11.04
CA GLU A 176 -25.67 21.98 -10.83
C GLU A 176 -26.68 21.55 -9.74
N GLY A 177 -26.47 20.39 -9.11
CA GLY A 177 -27.35 19.83 -8.09
C GLY A 177 -27.06 20.29 -6.67
N GLY A 178 -28.12 20.48 -5.86
CA GLY A 178 -28.08 20.74 -4.42
C GLY A 178 -28.43 19.47 -3.63
N THR A 179 -27.43 18.86 -2.94
CA THR A 179 -27.58 17.63 -2.14
C THR A 179 -27.17 17.81 -0.69
N SER A 180 -27.13 19.07 -0.22
CA SER A 180 -26.58 19.44 1.12
C SER A 180 -27.38 18.92 2.30
N ASN A 181 -28.65 18.53 2.12
CA ASN A 181 -29.48 18.00 3.20
C ASN A 181 -29.22 16.47 3.36
N PRO A 182 -28.62 16.01 4.50
CA PRO A 182 -28.30 14.60 4.70
C PRO A 182 -29.53 13.69 4.81
N ASN A 183 -30.72 14.26 5.09
CA ASN A 183 -31.97 13.50 5.19
C ASN A 183 -32.66 13.27 3.85
N GLY A 184 -32.06 13.69 2.71
CA GLY A 184 -32.62 13.51 1.38
C GLY A 184 -33.83 14.40 1.08
N ARG A 185 -34.13 15.41 1.93
CA ARG A 185 -35.15 16.41 1.67
C ARG A 185 -34.57 17.53 0.82
N ASN A 186 -35.38 18.10 -0.10
CA ASN A 186 -34.97 19.21 -0.95
C ASN A 186 -33.78 18.89 -1.87
N ILE A 187 -33.84 17.79 -2.62
CA ILE A 187 -32.94 17.55 -3.76
C ILE A 187 -33.30 18.60 -4.83
N ARG A 188 -32.35 19.47 -5.15
CA ARG A 188 -32.57 20.59 -6.09
C ARG A 188 -31.63 20.50 -7.27
N PHE A 189 -32.10 20.95 -8.40
CA PHE A 189 -31.31 21.17 -9.61
C PHE A 189 -31.59 22.58 -10.12
N ALA A 190 -30.53 23.33 -10.47
CA ALA A 190 -30.65 24.71 -10.95
C ALA A 190 -29.91 24.88 -12.27
N SER A 191 -30.59 25.22 -13.34
CA SER A 191 -29.96 25.52 -14.63
C SER A 191 -30.67 26.63 -15.34
N ASP A 192 -29.93 27.57 -15.92
CA ASP A 192 -30.45 28.66 -16.80
C ASP A 192 -30.47 28.27 -18.27
N ASN A 193 -30.01 27.07 -18.61
CA ASN A 193 -29.90 26.58 -19.97
C ASN A 193 -30.94 25.51 -20.29
N ASN A 194 -31.78 25.77 -21.32
CA ASN A 194 -32.87 24.89 -21.69
C ASN A 194 -32.38 23.50 -22.14
N LYS A 195 -31.29 23.37 -22.92
CA LYS A 195 -30.81 22.06 -23.39
C LYS A 195 -30.24 21.21 -22.25
N ALA A 196 -29.57 21.84 -21.27
CA ALA A 196 -29.12 21.14 -20.06
C ALA A 196 -30.33 20.72 -19.21
N LEU A 197 -31.33 21.59 -19.10
CA LEU A 197 -32.58 21.27 -18.40
C LEU A 197 -33.34 20.12 -19.08
N ASP A 198 -33.50 20.15 -20.41
CA ASP A 198 -34.19 19.10 -21.19
C ASP A 198 -33.48 17.74 -20.95
N CYS A 199 -32.14 17.70 -21.05
CA CYS A 199 -31.35 16.50 -20.75
C CYS A 199 -31.58 16.00 -19.30
N PHE A 200 -31.65 16.90 -18.33
CA PHE A 200 -31.94 16.56 -16.94
C PHE A 200 -33.36 16.00 -16.76
N LEU A 201 -34.35 16.61 -17.41
CA LEU A 201 -35.72 16.14 -17.35
C LEU A 201 -35.91 14.78 -18.02
N ASP A 202 -35.24 14.55 -19.15
CA ASP A 202 -35.25 13.26 -19.84
C ASP A 202 -34.66 12.14 -19.00
N CYS A 203 -33.49 12.32 -18.40
CA CYS A 203 -32.91 11.31 -17.51
C CYS A 203 -33.77 11.10 -16.27
N CYS A 204 -34.36 12.14 -15.66
CA CYS A 204 -35.30 12.00 -14.55
C CYS A 204 -36.53 11.16 -14.93
N LYS A 205 -37.10 11.41 -16.12
CA LYS A 205 -38.25 10.66 -16.66
C LYS A 205 -37.92 9.19 -16.88
N GLU A 206 -36.75 8.89 -17.44
CA GLU A 206 -36.29 7.51 -17.66
C GLU A 206 -36.09 6.77 -16.33
N LEU A 207 -35.54 7.47 -15.30
CA LEU A 207 -35.41 6.94 -13.95
C LEU A 207 -36.70 6.91 -13.13
N GLY A 208 -37.83 7.40 -13.67
CA GLY A 208 -39.12 7.45 -13.00
C GLY A 208 -39.22 8.54 -11.91
N PHE A 209 -38.37 9.57 -11.97
CA PHE A 209 -38.46 10.71 -11.06
C PHE A 209 -39.44 11.75 -11.56
N SER A 210 -40.15 12.39 -10.63
CA SER A 210 -40.95 13.58 -10.94
C SER A 210 -40.18 14.85 -10.54
N VAL A 211 -40.20 15.85 -11.41
CA VAL A 211 -39.50 17.11 -11.22
C VAL A 211 -40.54 18.24 -11.20
N LYS A 212 -40.48 19.08 -10.14
CA LYS A 212 -41.36 20.23 -10.01
C LYS A 212 -40.53 21.51 -9.96
N ARG A 213 -40.94 22.52 -10.74
CA ARG A 213 -40.33 23.86 -10.67
C ARG A 213 -40.65 24.51 -9.34
N TYR A 214 -39.68 25.21 -8.73
CA TYR A 214 -39.89 25.95 -7.49
C TYR A 214 -40.64 27.26 -7.78
N ASP A 215 -41.70 27.52 -7.03
CA ASP A 215 -42.76 28.47 -7.40
C ASP A 215 -42.31 29.94 -7.61
N GLU A 216 -41.18 30.36 -7.02
CA GLU A 216 -40.68 31.74 -7.13
C GLU A 216 -39.35 31.86 -7.92
N SER A 217 -38.74 30.76 -8.33
CA SER A 217 -37.45 30.75 -9.02
C SER A 217 -37.60 30.46 -10.51
N ARG A 218 -36.88 31.24 -11.32
CA ARG A 218 -36.86 31.04 -12.80
C ARG A 218 -36.06 29.78 -13.19
N TYR A 219 -35.13 29.33 -12.33
CA TYR A 219 -34.12 28.35 -12.68
C TYR A 219 -34.03 27.13 -11.74
N ASP A 220 -34.74 27.12 -10.61
CA ASP A 220 -34.69 26.06 -9.61
C ASP A 220 -35.79 25.02 -9.80
N TYR A 221 -35.39 23.76 -9.71
CA TYR A 221 -36.25 22.58 -9.84
C TYR A 221 -36.02 21.65 -8.63
N SER A 222 -37.11 21.09 -8.11
CA SER A 222 -37.11 20.12 -7.05
C SER A 222 -37.37 18.72 -7.62
N VAL A 223 -36.45 17.76 -7.30
CA VAL A 223 -36.68 16.37 -7.65
C VAL A 223 -37.56 15.74 -6.57
N MET A 224 -38.76 15.35 -6.99
CA MET A 224 -39.78 14.78 -6.11
C MET A 224 -39.66 13.25 -6.14
N GLY A 225 -39.47 12.67 -4.99
CA GLY A 225 -39.31 11.21 -4.85
C GLY A 225 -39.33 10.75 -3.40
N GLY A 226 -40.03 11.49 -2.50
CA GLY A 226 -40.31 11.11 -1.12
C GLY A 226 -39.10 10.84 -0.20
N ARG A 227 -39.37 10.69 1.10
CA ARG A 227 -38.35 10.36 2.16
C ARG A 227 -37.58 9.07 1.87
N ASP A 228 -38.16 8.16 1.13
CA ASP A 228 -37.65 6.83 0.77
C ASP A 228 -37.55 6.68 -0.75
N GLY A 229 -37.52 7.80 -1.49
CA GLY A 229 -37.54 7.79 -2.93
C GLY A 229 -36.21 7.38 -3.54
N TYR A 230 -36.26 6.64 -4.63
CA TYR A 230 -35.12 6.10 -5.38
C TYR A 230 -34.09 7.19 -5.77
N ALA A 231 -34.48 8.45 -5.97
CA ALA A 231 -33.53 9.55 -6.24
C ALA A 231 -32.57 9.82 -5.05
N ALA A 232 -33.08 9.84 -3.81
CA ALA A 232 -32.24 10.02 -2.64
C ALA A 232 -31.34 8.81 -2.38
N GLU A 233 -31.83 7.61 -2.67
CA GLU A 233 -31.06 6.36 -2.59
C GLU A 233 -29.93 6.36 -3.62
N LEU A 234 -30.22 6.75 -4.87
CA LEU A 234 -29.23 6.84 -5.93
C LEU A 234 -28.13 7.85 -5.59
N ILE A 235 -28.46 9.03 -5.08
CA ILE A 235 -27.48 10.04 -4.63
C ILE A 235 -26.65 9.51 -3.45
N ARG A 236 -27.24 8.74 -2.52
CA ARG A 236 -26.49 8.09 -1.41
C ARG A 236 -25.56 6.99 -1.91
N LYS A 237 -26.04 6.14 -2.84
CA LYS A 237 -25.24 5.09 -3.49
C LYS A 237 -23.92 5.66 -4.05
N HIS A 238 -23.98 6.87 -4.60
CA HIS A 238 -22.82 7.56 -5.15
C HIS A 238 -22.09 8.48 -4.16
N GLY A 239 -22.42 8.44 -2.86
CA GLY A 239 -21.72 9.18 -1.81
C GLY A 239 -21.88 10.70 -1.83
N MET A 240 -22.88 11.22 -2.57
CA MET A 240 -23.06 12.66 -2.77
C MET A 240 -24.03 13.31 -1.77
N MET A 241 -24.81 12.50 -1.04
CA MET A 241 -25.84 13.02 -0.10
C MET A 241 -25.21 13.76 1.08
N GLY A 242 -25.71 14.95 1.39
CA GLY A 242 -25.21 15.80 2.48
C GLY A 242 -23.94 16.59 2.14
N SER A 243 -23.44 16.49 0.91
CA SER A 243 -22.21 17.17 0.48
C SER A 243 -22.48 18.65 0.17
N LEU A 244 -21.71 19.55 0.81
CA LEU A 244 -21.64 20.96 0.42
C LEU A 244 -20.85 21.12 -0.87
N ALA A 245 -21.05 22.18 -1.63
CA ALA A 245 -20.34 22.42 -2.91
C ALA A 245 -18.82 22.30 -2.79
N LYS A 246 -18.22 22.83 -1.69
CA LYS A 246 -16.78 22.78 -1.42
C LYS A 246 -16.23 21.39 -1.06
N ASN A 247 -17.11 20.45 -0.70
CA ASN A 247 -16.73 19.10 -0.25
C ASN A 247 -17.13 18.01 -1.23
N LYS A 248 -17.71 18.36 -2.38
CA LYS A 248 -18.08 17.38 -3.42
C LYS A 248 -16.83 16.65 -3.92
N ARG A 249 -16.96 15.36 -4.18
CA ARG A 249 -15.95 14.47 -4.78
C ARG A 249 -16.58 13.72 -5.94
N LEU A 250 -15.75 13.28 -6.89
CA LEU A 250 -16.21 12.38 -7.94
C LEU A 250 -16.58 11.02 -7.32
N PRO A 251 -17.75 10.44 -7.65
CA PRO A 251 -18.09 9.11 -7.18
C PRO A 251 -17.02 8.09 -7.63
N PRO A 252 -16.52 7.18 -6.76
CA PRO A 252 -15.46 6.22 -7.10
C PRO A 252 -15.80 5.37 -8.34
N ALA A 253 -17.06 5.00 -8.54
CA ALA A 253 -17.52 4.24 -9.72
C ALA A 253 -17.20 4.91 -11.07
N PHE A 254 -17.01 6.24 -11.08
CA PHE A 254 -16.72 6.97 -12.32
C PHE A 254 -15.31 6.70 -12.85
N PHE A 255 -14.39 6.27 -12.01
CA PHE A 255 -13.04 5.89 -12.46
C PHE A 255 -13.02 4.58 -13.25
N ASP A 256 -13.99 3.66 -13.00
CA ASP A 256 -14.10 2.37 -13.70
C ASP A 256 -15.12 2.38 -14.86
N LEU A 257 -15.60 3.55 -15.25
CA LEU A 257 -16.50 3.67 -16.42
C LEU A 257 -15.77 3.35 -17.72
N PRO A 258 -16.46 2.75 -18.72
CA PRO A 258 -15.96 2.66 -20.09
C PRO A 258 -15.62 4.04 -20.66
N LEU A 259 -14.63 4.11 -21.56
CA LEU A 259 -14.17 5.38 -22.15
C LEU A 259 -15.31 6.19 -22.79
N ALA A 260 -16.26 5.54 -23.42
CA ALA A 260 -17.42 6.22 -24.01
C ALA A 260 -18.23 6.99 -22.94
N GLN A 261 -18.44 6.37 -21.78
CA GLN A 261 -19.17 7.00 -20.67
C GLN A 261 -18.32 8.06 -19.95
N LYS A 262 -16.99 7.89 -19.86
CA LYS A 262 -16.09 8.96 -19.39
C LYS A 262 -16.18 10.19 -20.31
N TYR A 263 -16.22 10.00 -21.63
CA TYR A 263 -16.42 11.12 -22.57
C TYR A 263 -17.81 11.75 -22.43
N ARG A 264 -18.88 10.97 -22.20
CA ARG A 264 -20.22 11.49 -21.90
C ARG A 264 -20.22 12.35 -20.64
N PHE A 265 -19.60 11.87 -19.56
CA PHE A 265 -19.38 12.65 -18.33
C PHE A 265 -18.68 13.99 -18.61
N ILE A 266 -17.56 13.97 -19.38
CA ILE A 266 -16.81 15.19 -19.73
C ILE A 266 -17.68 16.14 -20.55
N GLY A 267 -18.46 15.64 -21.48
CA GLY A 267 -19.39 16.43 -22.27
C GLY A 267 -20.41 17.16 -21.40
N LEU A 268 -21.06 16.44 -20.48
CA LEU A 268 -22.03 17.02 -19.54
C LEU A 268 -21.38 17.99 -18.54
N MET A 269 -20.17 17.73 -18.07
CA MET A 269 -19.41 18.67 -17.26
C MET A 269 -19.19 20.00 -18.01
N VAL A 270 -18.82 19.93 -19.28
CA VAL A 270 -18.65 21.15 -20.10
C VAL A 270 -19.99 21.84 -20.34
N ALA A 271 -21.05 21.07 -20.56
CA ALA A 271 -22.39 21.61 -20.80
C ALA A 271 -22.93 22.37 -19.58
N THR A 272 -22.68 21.91 -18.39
CA THR A 272 -23.09 22.51 -17.11
C THR A 272 -22.12 23.63 -16.68
N ASP A 273 -21.22 23.37 -15.76
CA ASP A 273 -20.29 24.33 -15.14
C ASP A 273 -19.08 24.70 -16.02
N GLY A 274 -18.85 24.01 -17.15
CA GLY A 274 -17.73 24.25 -18.02
C GLY A 274 -17.93 25.47 -18.95
N TYR A 275 -16.82 25.93 -19.52
CA TYR A 275 -16.80 27.01 -20.54
C TYR A 275 -15.72 26.73 -21.60
N VAL A 276 -15.91 27.35 -22.77
CA VAL A 276 -14.91 27.39 -23.84
C VAL A 276 -14.43 28.83 -23.98
N ASN A 277 -13.14 29.07 -23.77
CA ASN A 277 -12.59 30.43 -23.88
C ASN A 277 -12.28 30.81 -25.35
N GLN A 278 -11.85 32.06 -25.57
CA GLN A 278 -11.57 32.58 -26.94
C GLN A 278 -10.42 31.81 -27.62
N ASN A 279 -9.55 31.17 -26.86
CA ASN A 279 -8.44 30.37 -27.40
C ASN A 279 -8.83 28.92 -27.71
N GLY A 280 -10.10 28.54 -27.55
CA GLY A 280 -10.57 27.17 -27.73
C GLY A 280 -10.18 26.21 -26.62
N GLU A 281 -9.72 26.71 -25.46
CA GLU A 281 -9.47 25.89 -24.28
C GLU A 281 -10.79 25.61 -23.54
N ILE A 282 -10.94 24.38 -23.05
CA ILE A 282 -12.06 23.98 -22.20
C ILE A 282 -11.68 24.21 -20.75
N GLY A 283 -12.53 24.93 -20.00
CA GLY A 283 -12.32 25.20 -18.58
C GLY A 283 -13.53 24.83 -17.74
N VAL A 284 -13.32 24.46 -16.47
CA VAL A 284 -14.34 24.33 -15.44
C VAL A 284 -13.83 24.96 -14.15
N THR A 285 -14.71 25.72 -13.46
CA THR A 285 -14.35 26.38 -12.21
C THR A 285 -15.28 25.93 -11.08
N LEU A 286 -14.75 25.27 -10.06
CA LEU A 286 -15.51 24.63 -8.99
C LEU A 286 -15.03 25.09 -7.62
N ALA A 287 -15.94 25.03 -6.64
CA ALA A 287 -15.63 25.35 -5.24
C ALA A 287 -14.85 24.21 -4.52
N SER A 288 -14.94 22.97 -5.00
CA SER A 288 -14.25 21.82 -4.42
C SER A 288 -12.90 21.60 -5.07
N GLU A 289 -11.82 21.72 -4.31
CA GLU A 289 -10.47 21.34 -4.73
C GLU A 289 -10.40 19.85 -5.03
N GLY A 290 -10.96 19.02 -4.14
CA GLY A 290 -10.94 17.57 -4.29
C GLY A 290 -11.67 17.09 -5.55
N LEU A 291 -12.80 17.70 -5.92
CA LEU A 291 -13.51 17.36 -7.16
C LEU A 291 -12.68 17.72 -8.39
N VAL A 292 -11.99 18.86 -8.36
CA VAL A 292 -11.08 19.27 -9.45
C VAL A 292 -9.91 18.29 -9.59
N ASP A 293 -9.35 17.84 -8.49
CA ASP A 293 -8.28 16.83 -8.49
C ASP A 293 -8.78 15.48 -9.03
N ASP A 294 -9.95 15.02 -8.60
CA ASP A 294 -10.57 13.78 -9.08
C ASP A 294 -10.86 13.84 -10.59
N ILE A 295 -11.42 14.94 -11.09
CA ILE A 295 -11.67 15.15 -12.53
C ILE A 295 -10.34 15.13 -13.30
N SER A 296 -9.30 15.76 -12.76
CA SER A 296 -7.99 15.75 -13.39
C SER A 296 -7.41 14.34 -13.51
N LEU A 297 -7.59 13.48 -12.49
CA LEU A 297 -7.21 12.05 -12.53
C LEU A 297 -8.02 11.26 -13.55
N LEU A 298 -9.33 11.51 -13.63
CA LEU A 298 -10.21 10.88 -14.64
C LEU A 298 -9.76 11.26 -16.05
N LEU A 299 -9.45 12.53 -16.30
CA LEU A 299 -8.95 13.00 -17.60
C LEU A 299 -7.65 12.31 -18.02
N ASP A 300 -6.72 12.06 -17.08
CA ASP A 300 -5.50 11.29 -17.37
C ASP A 300 -5.80 9.88 -17.88
N THR A 301 -6.86 9.23 -17.37
CA THR A 301 -7.31 7.91 -17.85
C THR A 301 -8.04 7.99 -19.20
N CYS A 302 -8.32 9.19 -19.69
CA CYS A 302 -8.85 9.46 -21.04
C CYS A 302 -7.74 9.87 -22.03
N GLY A 303 -6.49 9.93 -21.56
CA GLY A 303 -5.35 10.45 -22.33
C GLY A 303 -5.42 11.97 -22.51
N VAL A 304 -6.06 12.70 -21.60
CA VAL A 304 -6.26 14.15 -21.61
C VAL A 304 -5.63 14.76 -20.38
N THR A 305 -4.72 15.72 -20.57
CA THR A 305 -4.07 16.42 -19.46
C THR A 305 -4.70 17.77 -19.23
N ALA A 306 -5.00 18.08 -17.97
CA ALA A 306 -5.55 19.38 -17.58
C ALA A 306 -4.63 20.08 -16.57
N PHE A 307 -4.77 21.42 -16.48
CA PHE A 307 -4.01 22.30 -15.60
C PHE A 307 -4.93 22.89 -14.54
N LYS A 308 -4.52 22.76 -13.27
CA LYS A 308 -5.26 23.30 -12.12
C LYS A 308 -4.68 24.64 -11.68
N TYR A 309 -5.56 25.62 -11.51
CA TYR A 309 -5.24 26.95 -10.99
C TYR A 309 -6.15 27.28 -9.81
N SER A 310 -5.60 27.89 -8.75
CA SER A 310 -6.39 28.52 -7.69
C SER A 310 -6.62 29.99 -8.02
N LYS A 311 -7.88 30.47 -7.99
CA LYS A 311 -8.20 31.90 -8.10
C LYS A 311 -8.15 32.54 -6.74
N GLN A 312 -7.30 33.57 -6.60
CA GLN A 312 -7.19 34.38 -5.35
C GLN A 312 -8.06 35.64 -5.33
N ASN A 313 -8.80 35.96 -6.42
CA ASN A 313 -9.53 37.22 -6.51
C ASN A 313 -11.04 37.04 -6.28
N GLY A 314 -11.55 37.59 -5.19
CA GLY A 314 -12.96 37.96 -4.95
C GLY A 314 -13.82 36.90 -4.23
N TYR A 315 -13.67 35.60 -4.51
CA TYR A 315 -14.28 34.51 -3.76
C TYR A 315 -13.17 33.53 -3.33
N ALA A 316 -12.80 33.55 -2.08
CA ALA A 316 -11.81 32.63 -1.53
C ALA A 316 -12.30 31.17 -1.73
N GLY A 317 -11.52 30.36 -2.47
CA GLY A 317 -11.74 28.91 -2.60
C GLY A 317 -12.36 28.47 -3.92
N ALA A 318 -12.08 29.10 -5.05
CA ALA A 318 -12.44 28.59 -6.38
C ALA A 318 -11.21 28.01 -7.10
N TYR A 319 -11.37 26.80 -7.67
CA TYR A 319 -10.33 26.07 -8.40
C TYR A 319 -10.75 25.90 -9.84
N THR A 320 -9.88 26.24 -10.78
CA THR A 320 -10.13 26.14 -12.21
C THR A 320 -9.28 25.04 -12.82
N LEU A 321 -9.91 24.15 -13.59
CA LEU A 321 -9.25 23.14 -14.40
C LEU A 321 -9.35 23.55 -15.87
N ILE A 322 -8.22 23.54 -16.59
CA ILE A 322 -8.15 23.95 -18.00
C ILE A 322 -7.55 22.82 -18.85
N ILE A 323 -8.26 22.45 -19.90
CA ILE A 323 -7.80 21.55 -20.97
C ILE A 323 -7.30 22.41 -22.12
N SER A 324 -6.07 22.21 -22.56
CA SER A 324 -5.44 23.00 -23.61
C SER A 324 -6.14 22.83 -24.97
N THR A 325 -6.02 23.83 -25.84
CA THR A 325 -6.61 23.86 -27.19
C THR A 325 -6.31 22.58 -28.00
N THR A 326 -5.05 22.11 -27.97
CA THR A 326 -4.65 20.92 -28.74
C THR A 326 -5.42 19.67 -28.27
N GLN A 327 -5.58 19.50 -26.97
CA GLN A 327 -6.32 18.36 -26.41
C GLN A 327 -7.84 18.54 -26.53
N ALA A 328 -8.33 19.77 -26.44
CA ALA A 328 -9.72 20.11 -26.68
C ALA A 328 -10.16 19.79 -28.12
N GLN A 329 -9.27 19.94 -29.11
CA GLN A 329 -9.53 19.54 -30.50
C GLN A 329 -9.76 18.03 -30.65
N ASP A 330 -8.93 17.20 -29.99
CA ASP A 330 -9.09 15.75 -30.02
C ASP A 330 -10.32 15.30 -29.22
N LEU A 331 -10.61 15.99 -28.12
CA LEU A 331 -11.73 15.72 -27.25
C LEU A 331 -13.08 16.12 -27.89
N SER A 332 -13.15 17.24 -28.60
CA SER A 332 -14.36 17.76 -29.22
C SER A 332 -15.08 16.82 -30.20
N ARG A 333 -14.35 15.83 -30.73
CA ARG A 333 -14.87 14.77 -31.60
C ARG A 333 -15.45 13.59 -30.83
N LYS A 334 -15.28 13.54 -29.54
CA LYS A 334 -15.63 12.40 -28.66
C LYS A 334 -16.67 12.76 -27.62
N ILE A 335 -16.81 14.06 -27.32
CA ILE A 335 -17.77 14.57 -26.34
C ILE A 335 -18.94 15.26 -27.04
N ASP A 336 -20.08 15.23 -26.37
CA ASP A 336 -21.21 16.10 -26.69
C ASP A 336 -21.43 17.04 -25.50
N CYS A 337 -21.18 18.32 -25.68
CA CYS A 337 -21.40 19.36 -24.67
C CYS A 337 -22.66 20.19 -24.92
N LEU A 338 -23.67 19.54 -25.45
CA LEU A 338 -25.03 20.10 -25.69
C LEU A 338 -24.97 21.47 -26.39
N HIS A 339 -25.51 22.52 -25.74
CA HIS A 339 -25.59 23.90 -26.30
C HIS A 339 -24.20 24.55 -26.52
N LYS A 340 -23.13 24.05 -25.89
CA LYS A 340 -21.77 24.59 -26.05
C LYS A 340 -20.97 23.93 -27.18
N GLN A 341 -21.52 22.87 -27.80
CA GLN A 341 -20.84 22.10 -28.85
C GLN A 341 -20.50 22.94 -30.09
N GLU A 342 -21.42 23.72 -30.58
CA GLU A 342 -21.25 24.60 -31.76
C GLU A 342 -20.19 25.68 -31.47
N SER A 343 -20.24 26.29 -30.29
CA SER A 343 -19.24 27.26 -29.84
C SER A 343 -17.85 26.64 -29.73
N LEU A 344 -17.74 25.39 -29.19
CA LEU A 344 -16.48 24.64 -29.10
C LEU A 344 -15.88 24.42 -30.49
N ILE A 345 -16.67 23.87 -31.42
CA ILE A 345 -16.22 23.56 -32.78
C ILE A 345 -15.80 24.86 -33.51
N THR A 346 -16.60 25.92 -33.44
CA THR A 346 -16.33 27.20 -34.08
C THR A 346 -15.02 27.83 -33.57
N ARG A 347 -14.83 27.90 -32.27
CA ARG A 347 -13.61 28.46 -31.67
C ARG A 347 -12.39 27.64 -31.99
N LEU A 348 -12.47 26.29 -31.95
CA LEU A 348 -11.38 25.42 -32.34
C LEU A 348 -11.00 25.54 -33.82
N ALA A 349 -11.95 25.78 -34.70
CA ALA A 349 -11.68 26.01 -36.14
C ALA A 349 -10.94 27.33 -36.39
N GLN A 350 -11.17 28.33 -35.57
CA GLN A 350 -10.53 29.67 -35.67
C GLN A 350 -9.16 29.77 -34.99
N THR A 351 -8.81 28.77 -34.19
CA THR A 351 -7.59 28.84 -33.35
C THR A 351 -6.46 28.05 -33.99
N GLU A 352 -5.27 28.69 -34.16
CA GLU A 352 -4.04 27.98 -34.53
C GLU A 352 -3.67 26.98 -33.43
N ARG A 353 -3.19 25.78 -33.84
CA ARG A 353 -2.71 24.74 -32.93
C ARG A 353 -1.58 25.24 -32.02
N ARG A 354 -1.92 25.72 -30.83
CA ARG A 354 -0.94 26.07 -29.80
C ARG A 354 -0.86 24.92 -28.79
N GLY A 355 0.27 24.19 -28.81
CA GLY A 355 0.56 23.22 -27.77
C GLY A 355 0.70 23.93 -26.42
N SER A 356 0.29 23.27 -25.32
CA SER A 356 0.46 23.83 -23.99
C SER A 356 1.96 24.09 -23.70
N PRO A 357 2.34 25.31 -23.35
CA PRO A 357 3.73 25.62 -23.00
C PRO A 357 4.20 24.98 -21.67
N LEU A 358 3.26 24.44 -20.88
CA LEU A 358 3.54 23.86 -19.56
C LEU A 358 3.91 22.37 -19.60
N LEU A 359 3.50 21.63 -20.65
CA LEU A 359 3.91 20.24 -20.87
C LEU A 359 5.12 20.22 -21.80
N GLY A 360 6.31 20.44 -21.23
CA GLY A 360 7.56 20.42 -21.96
C GLY A 360 8.39 19.19 -21.65
N PHE A 361 9.25 18.82 -22.60
CA PHE A 361 10.27 17.82 -22.36
C PHE A 361 11.32 18.32 -21.37
N PRO A 362 11.93 17.41 -20.58
CA PRO A 362 13.03 17.74 -19.69
C PRO A 362 14.18 18.44 -20.45
N HIS A 363 14.79 19.42 -19.81
CA HIS A 363 15.89 20.18 -20.39
C HIS A 363 17.07 19.29 -20.82
N ASP A 364 17.27 18.17 -20.12
CA ASP A 364 18.31 17.18 -20.42
C ASP A 364 18.05 16.44 -21.75
N ALA A 365 16.79 16.20 -22.10
CA ALA A 365 16.40 15.61 -23.39
C ALA A 365 16.71 16.58 -24.56
N ALA A 366 16.52 17.86 -24.35
CA ALA A 366 16.77 18.91 -25.35
C ALA A 366 18.27 19.15 -25.62
N LYS A 367 19.14 19.00 -24.61
CA LYS A 367 20.61 19.10 -24.77
C LYS A 367 21.17 18.05 -25.74
N GLY A 368 20.67 16.81 -25.71
CA GLY A 368 21.06 15.73 -26.63
C GLY A 368 20.73 16.03 -28.09
N LEU A 369 19.62 16.73 -28.34
CA LEU A 369 19.17 17.10 -29.70
C LEU A 369 19.94 18.27 -30.32
N THR A 370 20.32 19.28 -29.53
CA THR A 370 21.04 20.46 -30.04
C THR A 370 22.43 20.12 -30.55
N TYR A 371 23.06 19.06 -30.09
CA TYR A 371 24.37 18.62 -30.54
C TYR A 371 24.31 17.92 -31.92
N LYS A 372 23.23 17.26 -32.26
CA LYS A 372 23.04 16.54 -33.55
C LYS A 372 22.33 17.39 -34.63
N CYS A 373 21.58 18.40 -34.24
CA CYS A 373 20.85 19.29 -35.16
C CYS A 373 21.69 20.48 -35.64
N LYS A 374 22.70 20.28 -36.45
CA LYS A 374 23.39 21.38 -37.17
C LYS A 374 22.58 22.02 -38.30
N ILE A 375 21.43 21.46 -38.69
CA ILE A 375 20.73 21.81 -39.92
C ILE A 375 19.40 22.57 -39.76
N ALA A 376 18.76 22.54 -38.59
CA ALA A 376 17.57 23.37 -38.36
C ALA A 376 17.71 24.08 -37.03
N LYS A 377 18.07 25.35 -37.03
CA LYS A 377 17.94 26.24 -35.87
C LYS A 377 16.46 26.48 -35.55
N PRO A 378 15.78 25.72 -34.67
CA PRO A 378 14.62 26.25 -34.02
C PRO A 378 15.17 27.40 -33.13
N LYS A 379 14.54 28.56 -33.14
CA LYS A 379 14.75 29.61 -32.15
C LYS A 379 14.28 29.10 -30.78
N ILE A 380 15.05 28.21 -30.17
CA ILE A 380 14.81 27.69 -28.83
C ILE A 380 15.83 28.45 -27.96
N ASP A 381 15.37 29.49 -27.30
CA ASP A 381 16.19 30.26 -26.37
C ASP A 381 16.33 29.55 -25.04
N PHE A 382 17.34 28.67 -24.94
CA PHE A 382 17.64 27.89 -23.75
C PHE A 382 18.32 28.72 -22.64
N LYS A 383 18.77 29.97 -22.91
CA LYS A 383 19.55 30.76 -21.95
C LYS A 383 18.74 31.22 -20.74
N ASN A 384 17.41 31.34 -20.87
CA ASN A 384 16.56 31.88 -19.81
C ASN A 384 15.46 30.93 -19.29
N GLY A 385 15.54 29.64 -19.55
CA GLY A 385 14.54 28.65 -19.07
C GLY A 385 13.12 28.81 -19.68
N LYS A 386 12.96 29.66 -20.71
CA LYS A 386 11.65 29.98 -21.32
C LYS A 386 11.35 29.20 -22.61
N GLY A 387 12.25 28.38 -23.12
CA GLY A 387 12.05 27.59 -24.33
C GLY A 387 11.50 26.20 -24.06
N ILE A 388 10.18 26.04 -23.88
CA ILE A 388 9.53 24.73 -23.69
C ILE A 388 9.10 24.21 -25.05
N ILE A 389 9.60 23.03 -25.47
CA ILE A 389 9.11 22.32 -26.66
C ILE A 389 7.91 21.49 -26.26
N SER A 390 6.75 21.65 -26.93
CA SER A 390 5.60 20.79 -26.67
C SER A 390 5.92 19.33 -26.99
N HIS A 391 5.30 18.42 -26.24
CA HIS A 391 5.45 16.97 -26.40
C HIS A 391 5.30 16.53 -27.87
N ALA A 392 4.26 16.98 -28.56
CA ALA A 392 3.99 16.63 -29.97
C ALA A 392 5.06 17.17 -30.96
N LYS A 393 5.67 18.34 -30.68
CA LYS A 393 6.73 18.90 -31.51
C LYS A 393 8.04 18.17 -31.28
N PHE A 394 8.34 17.83 -30.03
CA PHE A 394 9.52 17.04 -29.68
C PHE A 394 9.44 15.64 -30.27
N ALA A 395 8.32 14.94 -30.11
CA ALA A 395 8.11 13.60 -30.67
C ALA A 395 8.39 13.55 -32.16
N ARG A 396 7.80 14.46 -32.95
CA ARG A 396 8.05 14.55 -34.38
C ARG A 396 9.52 14.82 -34.73
N MET A 397 10.16 15.73 -34.01
CA MET A 397 11.56 16.08 -34.25
C MET A 397 12.50 14.92 -33.94
N VAL A 398 12.21 14.15 -32.88
CA VAL A 398 13.07 13.04 -32.44
C VAL A 398 12.89 11.83 -33.31
N GLU A 399 11.65 11.51 -33.75
CA GLU A 399 11.39 10.42 -34.70
C GLU A 399 12.08 10.63 -36.03
N GLU A 400 12.16 11.89 -36.51
CA GLU A 400 12.85 12.23 -37.77
C GLU A 400 14.37 12.23 -37.65
N ILE A 401 14.94 12.53 -36.46
CA ILE A 401 16.38 12.79 -36.30
C ILE A 401 17.12 11.61 -35.67
N ASP A 402 16.55 10.98 -34.68
CA ASP A 402 17.17 9.84 -33.97
C ASP A 402 16.11 8.97 -33.27
N PRO A 403 15.70 7.87 -33.92
CA PRO A 403 14.73 6.94 -33.34
C PRO A 403 15.14 6.34 -31.98
N SER A 404 16.47 6.25 -31.70
CA SER A 404 16.97 5.73 -30.42
C SER A 404 16.70 6.69 -29.25
N LEU A 405 16.79 8.00 -29.51
CA LEU A 405 16.38 9.03 -28.56
C LEU A 405 14.87 9.07 -28.38
N ALA A 406 14.08 8.76 -29.42
CA ALA A 406 12.64 8.62 -29.29
C ALA A 406 12.28 7.53 -28.29
N ALA A 407 12.86 6.34 -28.43
CA ALA A 407 12.62 5.22 -27.50
C ALA A 407 12.99 5.56 -26.03
N LYS A 408 14.03 6.37 -25.83
CA LYS A 408 14.48 6.79 -24.50
C LYS A 408 13.51 7.78 -23.84
N TRP A 409 13.01 8.76 -24.60
CA TRP A 409 12.32 9.91 -24.03
C TRP A 409 10.81 9.94 -24.27
N ILE A 410 10.28 9.27 -25.31
CA ILE A 410 8.85 9.21 -25.59
C ILE A 410 8.27 8.00 -24.87
N LYS A 411 7.40 8.25 -23.91
CA LYS A 411 6.65 7.21 -23.18
C LYS A 411 5.23 7.15 -23.74
N LYS A 412 4.76 5.97 -24.10
CA LYS A 412 3.45 5.78 -24.76
C LYS A 412 2.28 6.20 -23.88
N ASP A 413 2.35 5.86 -22.59
CA ASP A 413 1.26 5.99 -21.63
C ASP A 413 1.52 7.08 -20.58
N PHE A 414 2.65 7.80 -20.68
CA PHE A 414 3.09 8.74 -19.65
C PHE A 414 3.64 10.05 -20.25
N ILE A 415 3.54 11.10 -19.47
CA ILE A 415 4.07 12.42 -19.77
C ILE A 415 5.01 12.89 -18.66
N TYR A 416 5.73 13.99 -18.91
CA TYR A 416 6.60 14.66 -17.97
C TYR A 416 5.88 15.83 -17.31
N ASP A 417 5.78 15.83 -15.95
CA ASP A 417 5.18 16.91 -15.18
C ASP A 417 6.23 17.53 -14.23
N ARG A 418 6.62 18.79 -14.48
CA ARG A 418 7.71 19.43 -13.76
C ARG A 418 7.33 19.71 -12.30
N VAL A 419 8.25 19.44 -11.38
CA VAL A 419 8.11 19.80 -9.96
C VAL A 419 8.11 21.32 -9.79
N LYS A 420 7.15 21.86 -9.06
CA LYS A 420 7.07 23.26 -8.66
C LYS A 420 7.74 23.50 -7.31
N CYS A 421 7.36 22.75 -6.31
CA CYS A 421 7.92 22.76 -4.95
C CYS A 421 7.58 21.48 -4.20
N VAL A 422 8.31 21.25 -3.11
CA VAL A 422 8.06 20.20 -2.12
C VAL A 422 7.89 20.87 -0.76
N GLU A 423 6.82 20.54 -0.04
CA GLU A 423 6.45 21.14 1.23
C GLU A 423 6.36 20.07 2.31
N LYS A 424 6.93 20.31 3.51
CA LYS A 424 6.74 19.41 4.66
C LYS A 424 5.28 19.43 5.09
N SER A 425 4.71 18.25 5.37
CA SER A 425 3.28 18.08 5.64
C SER A 425 2.99 17.41 6.99
N GLY A 426 4.04 17.22 7.83
CA GLY A 426 3.93 16.57 9.13
C GLY A 426 3.69 15.07 9.05
N ALA A 427 3.55 14.43 10.22
CA ALA A 427 3.31 13.00 10.33
C ALA A 427 1.87 12.64 9.89
N ASP A 428 1.72 11.53 9.17
CA ASP A 428 0.44 11.00 8.70
C ASP A 428 0.47 9.47 8.66
N ASP A 429 -0.71 8.86 8.66
CA ASP A 429 -0.86 7.44 8.40
C ASP A 429 -0.54 7.14 6.93
N VAL A 430 0.42 6.24 6.72
CA VAL A 430 0.92 5.89 5.38
C VAL A 430 0.85 4.38 5.15
N TYR A 431 0.67 3.99 3.90
CA TYR A 431 0.46 2.61 3.48
C TYR A 431 1.57 2.18 2.52
N HIS A 432 2.16 1.03 2.82
CA HIS A 432 3.13 0.35 1.97
C HIS A 432 2.43 -0.77 1.20
N LEU A 433 2.49 -0.71 -0.14
CA LEU A 433 1.95 -1.74 -1.02
C LEU A 433 3.11 -2.55 -1.59
N SER A 434 3.13 -3.84 -1.30
CA SER A 434 4.03 -4.79 -1.95
C SER A 434 3.35 -5.33 -3.21
N VAL A 435 3.99 -5.15 -4.38
CA VAL A 435 3.43 -5.57 -5.67
C VAL A 435 4.23 -6.70 -6.30
N ASP A 436 3.55 -7.52 -7.11
CA ASP A 436 4.10 -8.64 -7.84
C ASP A 436 4.81 -8.16 -9.10
N ALA A 437 6.13 -8.10 -9.07
CA ALA A 437 6.93 -7.59 -10.16
C ALA A 437 8.14 -8.47 -10.46
N ASP A 438 8.51 -8.56 -11.74
CA ASP A 438 9.63 -9.38 -12.19
C ASP A 438 11.01 -8.73 -11.94
N SER A 439 11.08 -7.40 -11.86
CA SER A 439 12.33 -6.66 -11.65
C SER A 439 12.17 -5.57 -10.60
N TYR A 440 13.30 -5.00 -10.14
CA TYR A 440 13.29 -3.88 -9.19
C TYR A 440 12.56 -2.66 -9.76
N ASP A 441 12.86 -2.25 -10.98
CA ASP A 441 12.25 -1.06 -11.60
C ASP A 441 10.76 -1.26 -11.88
N GLU A 442 10.30 -2.52 -11.93
CA GLU A 442 8.90 -2.88 -12.06
C GLU A 442 8.15 -2.94 -10.73
N LYS A 443 8.83 -2.98 -9.56
CA LYS A 443 8.21 -2.88 -8.23
C LYS A 443 7.70 -1.47 -7.97
N ASN A 444 6.77 -1.02 -8.82
CA ASN A 444 6.18 0.31 -8.77
C ASN A 444 4.66 0.23 -8.97
N TYR A 445 3.97 1.29 -8.66
CA TYR A 445 2.55 1.46 -8.92
C TYR A 445 2.22 2.94 -9.13
N ILE A 446 1.03 3.23 -9.65
CA ILE A 446 0.60 4.60 -9.93
C ILE A 446 -0.23 5.10 -8.74
N SER A 447 0.27 6.13 -8.05
CA SER A 447 -0.38 6.81 -6.93
C SER A 447 -0.60 8.28 -7.28
N ASP A 448 -1.83 8.78 -7.13
CA ASP A 448 -2.23 10.15 -7.48
C ASP A 448 -1.81 10.56 -8.92
N GLY A 449 -1.70 9.56 -9.81
CA GLY A 449 -1.26 9.74 -11.19
C GLY A 449 0.26 9.69 -11.40
N TYR A 450 1.09 9.56 -10.37
CA TYR A 450 2.56 9.48 -10.44
C TYR A 450 3.08 8.09 -10.12
N VAL A 451 4.24 7.72 -10.71
CA VAL A 451 4.88 6.42 -10.52
C VAL A 451 5.77 6.43 -9.27
N VAL A 452 5.59 5.45 -8.36
CA VAL A 452 6.25 5.33 -7.04
C VAL A 452 6.78 3.91 -6.79
N HIS A 453 7.82 3.71 -5.91
CA HIS A 453 8.66 2.49 -5.88
C HIS A 453 8.92 1.84 -4.52
N ASN A 454 9.49 0.57 -4.54
CA ASN A 454 9.90 -0.26 -3.38
C ASN A 454 11.38 -0.73 -3.45
N THR A 455 12.12 -1.16 -2.33
CA THR A 455 13.64 -1.28 -2.28
C THR A 455 14.21 -2.65 -1.87
N GLU A 456 15.43 -3.04 -2.42
CA GLU A 456 16.30 -4.17 -1.99
C GLU A 456 17.80 -3.88 -2.25
N LEU A 457 18.75 -4.25 -1.34
CA LEU A 457 20.19 -3.91 -1.47
C LEU A 457 21.22 -5.04 -1.26
N ALA A 458 21.14 -5.88 -0.21
CA ALA A 458 22.28 -6.71 0.22
C ALA A 458 22.50 -7.97 -0.63
N VAL A 459 21.46 -8.76 -0.94
CA VAL A 459 21.61 -10.07 -1.61
C VAL A 459 22.09 -9.92 -3.06
N ILE A 460 21.51 -8.94 -3.79
CA ILE A 460 21.71 -8.78 -5.24
C ILE A 460 23.14 -8.38 -5.55
N ASN A 461 23.68 -7.35 -4.87
CA ASN A 461 25.02 -6.86 -5.13
C ASN A 461 26.10 -7.87 -4.72
N PHE A 462 25.90 -8.57 -3.59
CA PHE A 462 26.84 -9.56 -3.12
C PHE A 462 27.02 -10.76 -4.08
N ILE A 463 25.90 -11.38 -4.52
CA ILE A 463 25.97 -12.51 -5.46
C ILE A 463 26.59 -12.07 -6.78
N ALA A 464 26.23 -10.89 -7.31
CA ALA A 464 26.78 -10.37 -8.55
C ALA A 464 28.30 -10.10 -8.44
N TRP A 465 28.74 -9.43 -7.36
CA TRP A 465 30.14 -9.12 -7.13
C TRP A 465 31.01 -10.38 -6.98
N ALA A 466 30.58 -11.31 -6.13
CA ALA A 466 31.34 -12.53 -5.87
C ALA A 466 31.34 -13.47 -7.11
N THR A 467 30.29 -13.48 -7.92
CA THR A 467 30.29 -14.19 -9.22
C THR A 467 31.26 -13.54 -10.21
N GLY A 468 31.41 -12.21 -10.18
CA GLY A 468 32.42 -11.50 -10.98
C GLY A 468 33.84 -11.92 -10.63
N LEU A 469 34.15 -12.10 -9.35
CA LEU A 469 35.45 -12.57 -8.83
C LEU A 469 35.68 -14.07 -9.08
N PHE A 470 34.58 -14.86 -8.95
CA PHE A 470 34.63 -16.34 -9.09
C PHE A 470 33.62 -16.81 -10.12
N PRO A 471 33.96 -16.72 -11.41
CA PRO A 471 33.01 -16.94 -12.52
C PRO A 471 32.37 -18.32 -12.60
N ASN A 472 32.98 -19.32 -11.96
CA ASN A 472 32.54 -20.71 -11.87
C ASN A 472 31.81 -21.03 -10.56
N SER A 473 31.36 -20.00 -9.81
CA SER A 473 30.69 -20.17 -8.53
C SER A 473 29.27 -20.70 -8.68
N HIS A 474 28.87 -21.61 -7.75
CA HIS A 474 27.54 -22.21 -7.70
C HIS A 474 26.77 -21.65 -6.49
N TRP A 475 25.65 -21.01 -6.75
CA TRP A 475 24.82 -20.33 -5.77
C TRP A 475 23.44 -20.99 -5.64
N ILE A 476 22.99 -21.14 -4.42
CA ILE A 476 21.57 -21.37 -4.13
C ILE A 476 21.08 -20.17 -3.34
N HIS A 477 20.08 -19.46 -3.88
CA HIS A 477 19.37 -18.40 -3.17
C HIS A 477 17.98 -18.88 -2.79
N ALA A 478 17.62 -18.74 -1.52
CA ALA A 478 16.34 -19.17 -0.98
C ALA A 478 15.64 -18.05 -0.18
N SER A 479 14.31 -18.07 -0.14
CA SER A 479 13.49 -17.19 0.69
C SER A 479 12.20 -17.92 1.10
N TYR A 480 11.39 -17.36 2.02
CA TYR A 480 10.07 -17.94 2.37
C TYR A 480 9.17 -18.14 1.12
N SER A 481 9.38 -17.39 0.06
CA SER A 481 8.63 -17.47 -1.19
C SER A 481 9.54 -17.76 -2.38
N LYS A 482 9.24 -18.82 -3.16
CA LYS A 482 9.96 -19.12 -4.42
C LYS A 482 9.99 -17.91 -5.34
N ARG A 483 8.89 -17.15 -5.41
CA ARG A 483 8.77 -15.97 -6.26
C ARG A 483 9.72 -14.86 -5.82
N LEU A 484 9.84 -14.58 -4.52
CA LEU A 484 10.79 -13.59 -4.03
C LEU A 484 12.24 -13.97 -4.36
N ALA A 485 12.60 -15.25 -4.14
CA ALA A 485 13.92 -15.75 -4.48
C ALA A 485 14.19 -15.65 -6.00
N THR A 486 13.22 -16.04 -6.84
CA THR A 486 13.34 -15.94 -8.32
C THR A 486 13.54 -14.49 -8.76
N ASN A 487 12.82 -13.54 -8.17
CA ASN A 487 12.96 -12.12 -8.49
C ASN A 487 14.35 -11.58 -8.10
N ASN A 488 14.88 -12.01 -6.95
CA ASN A 488 16.23 -11.63 -6.53
C ASN A 488 17.29 -12.19 -7.51
N ALA A 489 17.18 -13.45 -7.95
CA ALA A 489 18.07 -14.04 -8.94
C ALA A 489 17.98 -13.33 -10.30
N PHE A 490 16.77 -12.99 -10.74
CA PHE A 490 16.58 -12.18 -11.95
C PHE A 490 17.29 -10.82 -11.84
N ASN A 491 17.16 -10.14 -10.69
CA ASN A 491 17.82 -8.85 -10.44
C ASN A 491 19.34 -8.96 -10.40
N VAL A 492 19.88 -10.05 -9.85
CA VAL A 492 21.33 -10.37 -9.93
C VAL A 492 21.76 -10.45 -11.39
N ARG A 493 21.02 -11.18 -12.22
CA ARG A 493 21.31 -11.33 -13.67
C ARG A 493 21.26 -10.00 -14.40
N GLU A 494 20.24 -9.17 -14.16
CA GLU A 494 20.10 -7.85 -14.79
C GLU A 494 21.21 -6.87 -14.34
N LEU A 495 21.64 -6.93 -13.06
CA LEU A 495 22.80 -6.19 -12.58
C LEU A 495 24.07 -6.62 -13.33
N MET A 496 24.28 -7.94 -13.49
CA MET A 496 25.43 -8.48 -14.19
C MET A 496 25.42 -8.22 -15.72
N ARG A 497 24.25 -7.94 -16.31
CA ARG A 497 24.10 -7.53 -17.73
C ARG A 497 24.35 -6.03 -17.94
N HIS A 498 24.41 -5.25 -16.89
CA HIS A 498 24.58 -3.81 -17.00
C HIS A 498 25.96 -3.46 -17.58
N GLU A 499 26.03 -2.43 -18.43
CA GLU A 499 27.27 -2.00 -19.10
C GLU A 499 28.41 -1.70 -18.11
N ALA A 500 28.12 -1.07 -16.99
CA ALA A 500 29.09 -0.79 -15.94
C ALA A 500 29.67 -2.07 -15.31
N TYR A 501 28.84 -3.12 -15.13
CA TYR A 501 29.31 -4.42 -14.64
C TYR A 501 30.26 -5.08 -15.63
N ALA A 502 29.93 -5.03 -16.95
CA ALA A 502 30.81 -5.56 -18.00
C ALA A 502 32.15 -4.83 -18.09
N GLN A 503 32.23 -3.55 -17.66
CA GLN A 503 33.51 -2.84 -17.56
C GLN A 503 34.35 -3.33 -16.36
N ILE A 504 33.70 -3.71 -15.22
CA ILE A 504 34.37 -4.21 -14.02
C ILE A 504 34.80 -5.67 -14.19
N PHE A 505 33.93 -6.50 -14.77
CA PHE A 505 34.13 -7.95 -14.95
C PHE A 505 33.94 -8.35 -16.41
N PRO A 506 34.85 -7.96 -17.34
CA PRO A 506 34.67 -8.17 -18.79
C PRO A 506 34.72 -9.63 -19.23
N TRP A 507 35.19 -10.52 -18.37
CA TRP A 507 35.24 -11.95 -18.61
C TRP A 507 33.92 -12.67 -18.34
N ILE A 508 32.94 -12.04 -17.66
CA ILE A 508 31.64 -12.66 -17.39
C ILE A 508 30.77 -12.63 -18.64
N LYS A 509 30.37 -13.82 -19.09
CA LYS A 509 29.41 -14.01 -20.19
C LYS A 509 28.36 -15.02 -19.79
N PHE A 510 27.13 -14.82 -20.26
CA PHE A 510 26.00 -15.72 -20.02
C PHE A 510 25.87 -16.76 -21.12
N ARG A 511 25.55 -17.99 -20.74
CA ARG A 511 25.18 -19.02 -21.70
C ARG A 511 23.87 -18.66 -22.40
N GLN A 512 23.82 -18.83 -23.73
CA GLN A 512 22.67 -18.46 -24.57
C GLN A 512 21.45 -19.38 -24.34
N ASP A 513 21.67 -20.61 -23.89
CA ASP A 513 20.64 -21.63 -23.59
C ASP A 513 20.02 -21.49 -22.19
N SER A 514 20.42 -20.49 -21.40
CA SER A 514 20.02 -20.28 -20.01
C SER A 514 19.11 -19.06 -19.89
N ALA A 515 17.82 -19.24 -20.26
CA ALA A 515 16.85 -18.14 -20.28
C ALA A 515 15.86 -18.16 -19.09
N ALA A 516 15.93 -19.15 -18.19
CA ALA A 516 15.01 -19.25 -17.05
C ALA A 516 15.20 -18.11 -16.04
N LYS A 517 14.11 -17.65 -15.41
CA LYS A 517 14.16 -16.57 -14.43
C LYS A 517 14.72 -17.02 -13.08
N ASP A 518 14.55 -18.27 -12.71
CA ASP A 518 14.96 -18.86 -11.45
C ASP A 518 16.32 -19.59 -11.52
N GLU A 519 16.91 -19.68 -12.74
CA GLU A 519 18.23 -20.28 -12.92
C GLU A 519 18.95 -19.64 -14.10
N PHE A 520 20.20 -19.23 -13.93
CA PHE A 520 21.04 -18.77 -15.01
C PHE A 520 22.49 -19.26 -14.85
N HIS A 521 23.20 -19.38 -15.97
CA HIS A 521 24.55 -19.92 -16.06
C HIS A 521 25.52 -18.93 -16.72
N THR A 522 26.76 -18.88 -16.23
CA THR A 522 27.87 -18.24 -16.90
C THR A 522 28.56 -19.22 -17.89
N GLU A 523 29.24 -18.71 -18.92
CA GLU A 523 30.03 -19.56 -19.84
C GLU A 523 31.15 -20.28 -19.11
N GLN A 524 31.61 -19.75 -17.97
CA GLN A 524 32.66 -20.34 -17.15
C GLN A 524 32.13 -21.44 -16.19
N GLY A 525 30.87 -21.83 -16.32
CA GLY A 525 30.27 -22.92 -15.54
C GLY A 525 29.66 -22.49 -14.20
N GLY A 526 29.60 -21.18 -13.91
CA GLY A 526 28.90 -20.69 -12.71
C GLY A 526 27.39 -20.82 -12.86
N VAL A 527 26.70 -21.01 -11.74
CA VAL A 527 25.24 -21.19 -11.66
C VAL A 527 24.67 -20.35 -10.53
N VAL A 528 23.57 -19.65 -10.76
CA VAL A 528 22.72 -19.06 -9.74
C VAL A 528 21.35 -19.70 -9.84
N TYR A 529 20.92 -20.39 -8.79
CA TYR A 529 19.61 -21.05 -8.69
C TYR A 529 18.78 -20.47 -7.54
N ALA A 530 17.50 -20.19 -7.78
CA ALA A 530 16.59 -19.62 -6.81
C ALA A 530 15.43 -20.56 -6.44
N THR A 531 15.09 -20.64 -5.15
CA THR A 531 14.04 -21.51 -4.63
C THR A 531 13.27 -20.88 -3.46
N GLY A 532 12.10 -21.47 -3.12
CA GLY A 532 11.35 -21.13 -1.89
C GLY A 532 11.60 -22.13 -0.76
N ALA A 533 11.24 -21.77 0.48
CA ALA A 533 11.36 -22.63 1.66
C ALA A 533 10.51 -23.91 1.61
N GLU A 534 9.56 -24.00 0.67
CA GLU A 534 8.75 -25.22 0.43
C GLU A 534 9.17 -25.95 -0.86
N GLY A 535 10.19 -25.45 -1.57
CA GLY A 535 10.59 -25.97 -2.87
C GLY A 535 11.49 -27.20 -2.78
N SER A 536 11.22 -28.24 -3.59
CA SER A 536 12.15 -29.37 -3.75
C SER A 536 13.39 -28.92 -4.55
N ILE A 537 14.57 -29.14 -3.97
CA ILE A 537 15.87 -28.86 -4.62
C ILE A 537 16.54 -30.19 -4.93
N THR A 538 16.10 -30.88 -5.98
CA THR A 538 16.75 -32.10 -6.43
C THR A 538 17.81 -31.82 -7.47
N GLY A 539 19.01 -32.42 -7.33
CA GLY A 539 20.08 -32.32 -8.32
C GLY A 539 20.84 -30.98 -8.38
N ARG A 540 20.64 -30.07 -7.40
CA ARG A 540 21.36 -28.79 -7.32
C ARG A 540 22.21 -28.76 -6.06
N GLY A 541 23.43 -28.17 -6.14
CA GLY A 541 24.32 -27.94 -5.02
C GLY A 541 25.03 -26.58 -5.13
N ALA A 542 25.38 -26.01 -3.99
CA ALA A 542 26.12 -24.77 -3.90
C ALA A 542 27.58 -25.02 -3.50
N GLY A 543 28.47 -24.05 -3.85
CA GLY A 543 29.91 -24.17 -3.60
C GLY A 543 30.62 -25.15 -4.53
N GLY A 544 31.90 -25.46 -4.24
CA GLY A 544 32.71 -26.39 -5.00
C GLY A 544 33.74 -27.10 -4.12
N MET A 545 34.52 -28.02 -4.73
CA MET A 545 35.47 -28.89 -4.01
C MET A 545 36.90 -28.36 -3.98
N SER A 546 37.25 -27.19 -4.49
CA SER A 546 38.64 -26.76 -4.74
C SER A 546 39.33 -26.10 -3.58
N GLY A 547 38.77 -26.05 -2.39
CA GLY A 547 39.32 -25.36 -1.20
C GLY A 547 39.37 -23.82 -1.30
N ARG A 548 38.90 -23.24 -2.41
CA ARG A 548 38.69 -21.80 -2.61
C ARG A 548 37.19 -21.50 -2.60
N PHE A 549 36.83 -20.24 -2.38
CA PHE A 549 35.42 -19.82 -2.52
C PHE A 549 34.89 -20.11 -3.93
N GLN A 550 33.79 -20.84 -4.01
CA GLN A 550 33.12 -21.21 -5.26
C GLN A 550 31.61 -21.08 -5.17
N GLY A 551 31.12 -20.06 -4.45
CA GLY A 551 29.69 -19.83 -4.24
C GLY A 551 29.23 -20.19 -2.82
N ALA A 552 27.94 -19.95 -2.56
CA ALA A 552 27.34 -20.10 -1.23
C ALA A 552 25.84 -20.42 -1.31
N ILE A 553 25.26 -20.82 -0.19
CA ILE A 553 23.82 -20.82 0.05
C ILE A 553 23.49 -19.49 0.72
N VAL A 554 22.57 -18.72 0.14
CA VAL A 554 22.09 -17.43 0.66
C VAL A 554 20.59 -17.54 0.93
N ILE A 555 20.21 -17.45 2.20
CA ILE A 555 18.83 -17.53 2.66
C ILE A 555 18.39 -16.14 3.13
N ASP A 556 17.38 -15.58 2.46
CA ASP A 556 16.87 -14.25 2.71
C ASP A 556 15.41 -14.35 3.22
N ASP A 557 15.17 -13.86 4.45
CA ASP A 557 13.88 -13.92 5.13
C ASP A 557 13.19 -15.30 4.98
N PRO A 558 13.68 -16.36 5.64
CA PRO A 558 13.11 -17.72 5.50
C PRO A 558 11.71 -17.87 6.11
N HIS A 559 11.35 -17.01 7.06
CA HIS A 559 10.05 -17.00 7.73
C HIS A 559 9.14 -15.90 7.17
N LYS A 560 7.85 -16.22 6.96
CA LYS A 560 6.84 -15.23 6.67
C LYS A 560 6.37 -14.57 7.98
N PRO A 561 6.43 -13.23 8.11
CA PRO A 561 6.14 -12.56 9.38
C PRO A 561 4.81 -12.92 10.04
N GLY A 562 3.73 -13.11 9.26
CA GLY A 562 2.41 -13.48 9.78
C GLY A 562 2.29 -14.95 10.21
N GLU A 563 3.29 -15.81 9.94
CA GLU A 563 3.29 -17.24 10.28
C GLU A 563 4.34 -17.59 11.34
N ALA A 564 5.24 -16.65 11.65
CA ALA A 564 6.36 -16.89 12.56
C ALA A 564 5.95 -17.08 14.04
N SER A 565 4.72 -16.73 14.40
CA SER A 565 4.15 -17.02 15.74
C SER A 565 3.73 -18.49 15.90
N SER A 566 3.49 -19.22 14.80
CA SER A 566 3.08 -20.63 14.81
C SER A 566 4.29 -21.56 14.99
N ASP A 567 4.26 -22.41 16.02
CA ASP A 567 5.31 -23.42 16.27
C ASP A 567 5.45 -24.40 15.10
N VAL A 568 4.34 -24.82 14.50
CA VAL A 568 4.32 -25.72 13.35
C VAL A 568 4.99 -25.09 12.15
N MET A 569 4.67 -23.82 11.85
CA MET A 569 5.26 -23.12 10.70
C MET A 569 6.75 -22.83 10.89
N ARG A 570 7.18 -22.48 12.14
CA ARG A 570 8.60 -22.36 12.46
C ARG A 570 9.33 -23.69 12.35
N GLY A 571 8.73 -24.77 12.90
CA GLY A 571 9.25 -26.14 12.79
C GLY A 571 9.48 -26.56 11.34
N ASN A 572 8.51 -26.30 10.45
CA ASN A 572 8.63 -26.61 9.01
C ASN A 572 9.85 -25.93 8.37
N VAL A 573 10.13 -24.67 8.71
CA VAL A 573 11.30 -23.94 8.17
C VAL A 573 12.61 -24.53 8.72
N ILE A 574 12.67 -24.89 10.02
CA ILE A 574 13.84 -25.52 10.63
C ILE A 574 14.09 -26.90 10.03
N ASP A 575 13.04 -27.68 9.83
CA ASP A 575 13.10 -29.01 9.20
C ASP A 575 13.55 -28.91 7.74
N TRP A 576 13.01 -27.95 7.00
CA TRP A 576 13.44 -27.67 5.62
C TRP A 576 14.92 -27.28 5.57
N PHE A 577 15.39 -26.43 6.49
CA PHE A 577 16.79 -26.06 6.56
C PHE A 577 17.66 -27.30 6.81
N SER A 578 17.37 -28.07 7.86
CA SER A 578 18.16 -29.21 8.31
C SER A 578 18.13 -30.38 7.32
N THR A 579 16.98 -30.67 6.69
CA THR A 579 16.83 -31.82 5.79
C THR A 579 17.17 -31.49 4.34
N THR A 580 16.85 -30.27 3.90
CA THR A 580 17.00 -29.89 2.49
C THR A 580 18.22 -29.02 2.26
N MET A 581 18.35 -27.85 2.94
CA MET A 581 19.36 -26.87 2.60
C MET A 581 20.78 -27.31 3.00
N GLU A 582 20.95 -27.87 4.18
CA GLU A 582 22.28 -28.36 4.62
C GLU A 582 22.83 -29.46 3.73
N SER A 583 21.96 -30.29 3.15
CA SER A 583 22.35 -31.35 2.21
C SER A 583 22.76 -30.85 0.82
N ARG A 584 22.62 -29.56 0.54
CA ARG A 584 22.98 -28.94 -0.76
C ARG A 584 24.41 -28.37 -0.79
N LYS A 585 25.18 -28.54 0.24
CA LYS A 585 26.61 -28.17 0.25
C LYS A 585 27.40 -29.15 -0.62
N ASN A 586 28.13 -28.67 -1.64
CA ASN A 586 29.00 -29.52 -2.46
C ASN A 586 30.31 -29.88 -1.70
N SER A 587 30.63 -29.15 -0.61
CA SER A 587 31.71 -29.47 0.31
C SER A 587 31.38 -28.98 1.73
N PRO A 588 32.05 -29.52 2.79
CA PRO A 588 31.91 -29.00 4.15
C PRO A 588 32.23 -27.51 4.27
N ASP A 589 33.07 -27.01 3.34
CA ASP A 589 33.53 -25.62 3.32
C ASP A 589 32.59 -24.66 2.64
N THR A 590 31.51 -25.16 2.00
CA THR A 590 30.51 -24.32 1.35
C THR A 590 29.85 -23.38 2.37
N PRO A 591 29.91 -22.05 2.19
CA PRO A 591 29.33 -21.11 3.12
C PRO A 591 27.79 -21.13 3.06
N ILE A 592 27.18 -20.87 4.23
CA ILE A 592 25.75 -20.59 4.36
C ILE A 592 25.60 -19.22 5.02
N ILE A 593 24.81 -18.35 4.38
CA ILE A 593 24.53 -16.99 4.84
C ILE A 593 23.02 -16.87 5.04
N ILE A 594 22.59 -16.42 6.21
CA ILE A 594 21.19 -16.16 6.54
C ILE A 594 21.04 -14.67 6.82
N ILE A 595 20.13 -14.01 6.12
CA ILE A 595 19.80 -12.59 6.29
C ILE A 595 18.33 -12.53 6.64
N MET A 596 17.99 -12.05 7.84
CA MET A 596 16.60 -11.94 8.25
C MET A 596 16.43 -10.97 9.44
N GLN A 597 15.23 -10.44 9.59
CA GLN A 597 14.79 -9.85 10.85
C GLN A 597 14.44 -10.96 11.85
N ARG A 598 14.61 -10.71 13.15
CA ARG A 598 14.15 -11.65 14.18
C ARG A 598 12.64 -11.53 14.36
N LEU A 599 11.94 -12.65 14.33
CA LEU A 599 10.48 -12.72 14.43
C LEU A 599 10.02 -13.44 15.70
N HIS A 600 10.81 -14.39 16.17
CA HIS A 600 10.56 -15.20 17.35
C HIS A 600 11.88 -15.68 17.95
N GLU A 601 11.91 -15.99 19.27
CA GLU A 601 13.12 -16.52 19.90
C GLU A 601 13.61 -17.83 19.24
N ASN A 602 12.65 -18.71 18.89
CA ASN A 602 12.87 -19.99 18.21
C ASN A 602 12.68 -19.90 16.68
N ASP A 603 12.97 -18.77 16.06
CA ASP A 603 13.09 -18.68 14.62
C ASP A 603 14.38 -19.36 14.13
N LEU A 604 14.59 -19.47 12.82
CA LEU A 604 15.76 -20.15 12.27
C LEU A 604 17.06 -19.58 12.83
N SER A 605 17.20 -18.24 12.96
CA SER A 605 18.37 -17.62 13.58
C SER A 605 18.50 -18.04 15.05
N GLY A 606 17.43 -18.03 15.82
CA GLY A 606 17.45 -18.45 17.23
C GLY A 606 17.84 -19.91 17.41
N PHE A 607 17.28 -20.81 16.60
CA PHE A 607 17.63 -22.23 16.59
C PHE A 607 19.11 -22.45 16.30
N LEU A 608 19.69 -21.81 15.31
CA LEU A 608 21.08 -21.96 14.92
C LEU A 608 22.06 -21.34 15.94
N LEU A 609 21.74 -20.16 16.46
CA LEU A 609 22.56 -19.50 17.50
C LEU A 609 22.55 -20.25 18.83
N ALA A 610 21.49 -21.00 19.12
CA ALA A 610 21.42 -21.92 20.26
C ALA A 610 22.20 -23.23 20.05
N GLY A 611 22.86 -23.42 18.90
CA GLY A 611 23.60 -24.62 18.54
C GLY A 611 22.75 -25.78 17.99
N GLY A 612 21.56 -25.49 17.48
CA GLY A 612 20.59 -26.48 17.03
C GLY A 612 21.08 -27.43 15.93
N ASN A 613 22.06 -27.03 15.11
CA ASN A 613 22.68 -27.87 14.10
C ASN A 613 24.13 -28.30 14.46
N GLY A 614 24.60 -28.00 15.66
CA GLY A 614 25.94 -28.33 16.14
C GLY A 614 27.11 -27.54 15.52
N GLU A 615 26.83 -26.54 14.64
CA GLU A 615 27.84 -25.69 14.03
C GLU A 615 27.89 -24.32 14.72
N HIS A 616 29.08 -23.70 14.74
CA HIS A 616 29.22 -22.32 15.22
C HIS A 616 28.88 -21.31 14.12
N TRP A 617 28.03 -20.36 14.43
CA TRP A 617 27.57 -19.29 13.52
C TRP A 617 28.12 -17.94 13.95
N GLU A 618 28.81 -17.25 13.05
CA GLU A 618 29.16 -15.85 13.24
C GLU A 618 27.85 -15.02 13.12
N HIS A 619 27.60 -14.16 14.10
CA HIS A 619 26.36 -13.39 14.21
C HIS A 619 26.63 -11.90 14.11
N LEU A 620 26.19 -11.29 13.04
CA LEU A 620 26.12 -9.84 12.88
C LEU A 620 24.72 -9.36 13.26
N ASN A 621 24.60 -8.81 14.47
CA ASN A 621 23.35 -8.29 15.00
C ASN A 621 23.31 -6.76 14.89
N ILE A 622 22.35 -6.21 14.13
CA ILE A 622 22.19 -4.77 13.92
C ILE A 622 20.83 -4.35 14.49
N PRO A 623 20.76 -3.87 15.76
CA PRO A 623 19.53 -3.36 16.35
C PRO A 623 19.21 -1.95 15.82
N ALA A 624 17.92 -1.60 15.77
CA ALA A 624 17.47 -0.26 15.33
C ALA A 624 17.91 0.86 16.27
N ILE A 625 18.06 0.58 17.55
CA ILE A 625 18.63 1.49 18.55
C ILE A 625 19.89 0.81 19.12
N GLY A 626 21.02 1.49 18.97
CA GLY A 626 22.30 1.03 19.45
C GLY A 626 22.40 1.07 20.98
N GLN A 627 23.48 0.50 21.53
CA GLN A 627 23.78 0.55 22.99
C GLN A 627 24.01 1.99 23.47
N ASP A 628 24.40 2.89 22.59
CA ASP A 628 24.57 4.31 22.83
C ASP A 628 23.21 5.07 22.89
N GLY A 629 22.10 4.40 22.68
CA GLY A 629 20.76 4.96 22.65
C GLY A 629 20.39 5.68 21.36
N ASN A 630 21.28 5.68 20.35
CA ASN A 630 21.05 6.32 19.07
C ASN A 630 20.45 5.37 18.04
N SER A 631 19.74 5.92 17.06
CA SER A 631 19.27 5.13 15.92
C SER A 631 20.44 4.63 15.08
N PHE A 632 20.36 3.38 14.59
CA PHE A 632 21.36 2.81 13.66
C PHE A 632 21.41 3.55 12.31
N TRP A 633 20.36 4.24 11.97
CA TRP A 633 20.25 5.04 10.75
C TRP A 633 19.34 6.26 10.97
N PRO A 634 19.84 7.34 11.62
CA PRO A 634 19.02 8.48 12.05
C PRO A 634 18.23 9.15 10.92
N GLU A 635 18.79 9.21 9.70
CA GLU A 635 18.13 9.83 8.56
C GLU A 635 16.93 9.04 8.03
N GLN A 636 16.92 7.71 8.25
CA GLN A 636 15.84 6.84 7.79
C GLN A 636 14.94 6.37 8.92
N PHE A 637 15.48 6.29 10.13
CA PHE A 637 14.80 5.87 11.35
C PHE A 637 15.10 6.88 12.47
N PRO A 638 14.45 8.05 12.47
CA PRO A 638 14.58 8.99 13.57
C PRO A 638 14.25 8.31 14.90
N LEU A 639 15.00 8.66 15.96
CA LEU A 639 14.85 8.01 17.27
C LEU A 639 13.42 8.14 17.83
N ASP A 640 12.78 9.30 17.64
CA ASP A 640 11.40 9.53 18.07
C ASP A 640 10.39 8.59 17.37
N ASP A 641 10.64 8.24 16.10
CA ASP A 641 9.81 7.29 15.36
C ASP A 641 9.99 5.89 15.89
N LEU A 642 11.23 5.48 16.16
CA LEU A 642 11.53 4.19 16.77
C LEU A 642 10.88 4.07 18.15
N ARG A 643 10.93 5.12 18.98
CA ARG A 643 10.26 5.14 20.29
C ARG A 643 8.73 5.08 20.19
N ARG A 644 8.13 5.71 19.18
CA ARG A 644 6.68 5.57 18.91
C ARG A 644 6.32 4.15 18.47
N MET A 645 7.15 3.51 17.64
CA MET A 645 6.95 2.11 17.24
C MET A 645 7.05 1.16 18.43
N GLU A 646 8.04 1.38 19.30
CA GLU A 646 8.22 0.64 20.55
C GLU A 646 6.98 0.76 21.45
N ALA A 647 6.47 1.98 21.65
CA ALA A 647 5.27 2.24 22.44
C ALA A 647 3.99 1.64 21.81
N SER A 648 3.94 1.51 20.49
CA SER A 648 2.80 0.92 19.77
C SER A 648 2.73 -0.61 19.94
N ASN A 649 3.87 -1.30 19.84
CA ASN A 649 3.95 -2.75 20.00
C ASN A 649 5.36 -3.16 20.43
N ALA A 650 5.61 -3.19 21.73
CA ALA A 650 6.92 -3.45 22.33
C ALA A 650 7.50 -4.83 21.97
N TYR A 651 6.65 -5.88 21.88
CA TYR A 651 7.10 -7.23 21.52
C TYR A 651 7.59 -7.29 20.05
N ARG A 652 6.78 -6.79 19.12
CA ARG A 652 7.17 -6.71 17.71
C ARG A 652 8.41 -5.86 17.52
N PHE A 653 8.51 -4.75 18.25
CA PHE A 653 9.67 -3.88 18.20
C PHE A 653 10.93 -4.57 18.73
N ALA A 654 10.84 -5.27 19.87
CA ALA A 654 11.94 -6.03 20.45
C ALA A 654 12.48 -7.09 19.47
N GLY A 655 11.60 -7.84 18.79
CA GLY A 655 12.00 -8.82 17.77
C GLY A 655 12.52 -8.15 16.51
N GLN A 656 11.63 -7.50 15.76
CA GLN A 656 11.93 -7.06 14.38
C GLN A 656 12.90 -5.88 14.31
N TYR A 657 12.85 -4.95 15.26
CA TYR A 657 13.69 -3.76 15.24
C TYR A 657 14.92 -3.87 16.16
N MET A 658 14.77 -4.43 17.37
CA MET A 658 15.91 -4.61 18.25
C MET A 658 16.66 -5.93 18.03
N GLN A 659 16.17 -6.80 17.15
CA GLN A 659 16.71 -8.12 16.83
C GLN A 659 16.87 -9.01 18.09
N ASN A 660 16.09 -8.73 19.11
CA ASN A 660 16.07 -9.45 20.38
C ASN A 660 14.61 -9.79 20.72
N PRO A 661 14.02 -10.82 20.10
CA PRO A 661 12.68 -11.26 20.47
C PRO A 661 12.69 -11.66 21.94
N ALA A 662 11.88 -11.00 22.74
CA ALA A 662 11.78 -11.29 24.15
C ALA A 662 11.35 -12.76 24.34
N PRO A 663 11.97 -13.52 25.25
CA PRO A 663 11.49 -14.86 25.57
C PRO A 663 10.04 -14.77 26.00
N ILE A 664 9.17 -15.63 25.42
CA ILE A 664 7.81 -15.81 25.88
C ILE A 664 7.86 -16.57 27.23
N GLY A 665 8.61 -16.08 28.17
CA GLY A 665 8.74 -16.62 29.53
C GLY A 665 8.03 -15.78 30.59
N GLY A 666 7.50 -14.60 30.19
CA GLY A 666 6.47 -13.88 30.95
C GLY A 666 5.31 -13.67 29.98
N GLY A 667 4.09 -14.09 30.30
CA GLY A 667 2.93 -14.08 29.43
C GLY A 667 2.73 -12.76 28.69
N ILE A 668 2.06 -12.82 27.54
CA ILE A 668 1.73 -11.61 26.75
C ILE A 668 0.98 -10.61 27.62
N PHE A 669 0.19 -11.10 28.55
CA PHE A 669 -0.57 -10.30 29.53
C PHE A 669 0.14 -10.34 30.87
N LYS A 670 0.65 -9.19 31.34
CA LYS A 670 1.29 -9.08 32.65
C LYS A 670 0.25 -8.85 33.72
N ASP A 671 0.41 -9.51 34.89
CA ASP A 671 -0.52 -9.40 36.01
C ASP A 671 -0.71 -7.97 36.49
N GLU A 672 0.32 -7.15 36.43
CA GLU A 672 0.32 -5.74 36.82
C GLU A 672 -0.49 -4.82 35.87
N TRP A 673 -0.90 -5.28 34.70
CA TRP A 673 -1.67 -4.48 33.74
C TRP A 673 -3.17 -4.53 33.99
N TRP A 674 -3.66 -5.53 34.72
CA TRP A 674 -5.08 -5.70 34.97
C TRP A 674 -5.61 -4.61 35.89
N GLN A 675 -6.68 -3.94 35.47
CA GLN A 675 -7.41 -2.98 36.26
C GLN A 675 -8.65 -3.66 36.87
N TYR A 676 -8.86 -3.43 38.16
CA TYR A 676 -9.96 -4.04 38.88
C TYR A 676 -11.01 -2.99 39.30
N TYR A 677 -12.31 -3.35 39.21
CA TYR A 677 -13.39 -2.46 39.61
C TYR A 677 -14.18 -3.07 40.76
N ARG A 678 -14.60 -2.19 41.70
CA ARG A 678 -15.57 -2.48 42.78
C ARG A 678 -16.96 -2.02 42.44
N ALA A 679 -17.07 -0.88 41.77
CA ALA A 679 -18.31 -0.29 41.31
C ALA A 679 -18.21 -0.03 39.79
N LEU A 680 -19.28 -0.34 39.09
CA LEU A 680 -19.36 -0.07 37.65
C LEU A 680 -19.69 1.39 37.38
N PRO A 681 -19.07 2.02 36.41
CA PRO A 681 -19.56 3.31 35.90
C PRO A 681 -20.87 3.09 35.13
N GLN A 682 -21.44 4.15 34.65
CA GLN A 682 -22.60 4.04 33.75
C GLN A 682 -22.21 3.23 32.50
N ILE A 683 -22.87 2.08 32.31
CA ILE A 683 -22.67 1.22 31.14
C ILE A 683 -23.61 1.67 30.02
N LYS A 684 -23.05 2.01 28.86
CA LYS A 684 -23.78 2.47 27.67
C LYS A 684 -24.51 1.33 26.95
N TYR A 685 -23.80 0.19 26.76
CA TYR A 685 -24.34 -1.02 26.15
C TYR A 685 -23.53 -2.23 26.58
N ARG A 686 -24.09 -3.43 26.35
CA ARG A 686 -23.43 -4.71 26.62
C ARG A 686 -23.40 -5.59 25.38
N MET A 687 -22.40 -6.47 25.32
CA MET A 687 -22.21 -7.46 24.26
C MET A 687 -21.79 -8.78 24.90
N ILE A 688 -22.14 -9.90 24.28
CA ILE A 688 -21.66 -11.22 24.69
C ILE A 688 -20.75 -11.75 23.57
N TYR A 689 -19.54 -12.17 23.94
CA TYR A 689 -18.58 -12.85 23.06
C TYR A 689 -18.44 -14.29 23.50
N ALA A 690 -18.26 -15.20 22.54
CA ALA A 690 -18.22 -16.61 22.85
C ALA A 690 -17.20 -17.37 22.00
N ASP A 691 -16.48 -18.26 22.66
CA ASP A 691 -15.71 -19.32 22.04
C ASP A 691 -16.41 -20.67 22.26
N THR A 692 -16.42 -21.55 21.24
CA THR A 692 -17.21 -22.78 21.29
C THR A 692 -16.43 -24.01 20.82
N ALA A 693 -16.30 -25.03 21.65
CA ALA A 693 -15.69 -26.30 21.36
C ALA A 693 -16.73 -27.40 20.99
N LEU A 694 -16.40 -28.26 19.99
CA LEU A 694 -17.31 -29.29 19.46
C LEU A 694 -17.22 -30.64 20.19
N LYS A 695 -16.20 -30.90 21.01
CA LYS A 695 -15.91 -32.21 21.58
C LYS A 695 -15.75 -32.15 23.10
N THR A 696 -16.36 -33.06 23.80
CA THR A 696 -16.48 -33.10 25.28
C THR A 696 -15.53 -34.04 25.99
N LYS A 697 -14.51 -34.62 25.30
CA LYS A 697 -13.52 -35.51 25.94
C LYS A 697 -12.60 -34.72 26.88
N GLU A 698 -12.05 -35.34 27.93
CA GLU A 698 -11.23 -34.71 28.96
C GLU A 698 -10.04 -33.89 28.44
N GLN A 699 -9.53 -34.22 27.27
CA GLN A 699 -8.41 -33.55 26.61
C GLN A 699 -8.81 -32.39 25.66
N ASN A 700 -10.10 -32.03 25.59
CA ASN A 700 -10.61 -31.02 24.67
C ASN A 700 -10.86 -29.67 25.34
N ASP A 701 -10.91 -28.61 24.48
CA ASP A 701 -11.10 -27.22 24.84
C ASP A 701 -12.45 -26.93 25.50
N TYR A 702 -12.53 -25.88 26.30
CA TYR A 702 -13.78 -25.42 26.93
C TYR A 702 -14.56 -24.51 25.98
N SER A 703 -15.87 -24.46 26.15
CA SER A 703 -16.69 -23.39 25.61
C SER A 703 -16.80 -22.28 26.65
N VAL A 704 -16.64 -21.01 26.24
CA VAL A 704 -16.62 -19.86 27.12
C VAL A 704 -17.54 -18.77 26.58
N PHE A 705 -18.40 -18.23 27.45
CA PHE A 705 -19.22 -17.04 27.14
C PHE A 705 -18.84 -15.92 28.11
N GLN A 706 -18.59 -14.71 27.57
CA GLN A 706 -18.25 -13.53 28.34
C GLN A 706 -19.19 -12.37 28.02
N CYS A 707 -19.74 -11.73 29.04
CA CYS A 707 -20.56 -10.54 28.92
C CYS A 707 -19.73 -9.30 29.24
N TRP A 708 -19.58 -8.39 28.26
CA TRP A 708 -18.80 -7.18 28.36
C TRP A 708 -19.68 -5.94 28.30
N GLY A 709 -19.36 -4.92 29.10
CA GLY A 709 -20.03 -3.62 29.17
C GLY A 709 -19.10 -2.49 28.67
N ALA A 710 -19.61 -1.63 27.80
CA ALA A 710 -18.93 -0.38 27.41
C ALA A 710 -19.24 0.72 28.40
N GLY A 711 -18.27 1.20 29.16
CA GLY A 711 -18.41 2.28 30.12
C GLY A 711 -18.56 3.67 29.48
N ALA A 712 -19.13 4.60 30.25
CA ALA A 712 -19.21 6.01 29.85
C ALA A 712 -17.82 6.68 29.77
N ASP A 713 -16.85 6.15 30.51
CA ASP A 713 -15.46 6.56 30.60
C ASP A 713 -14.58 6.06 29.41
N GLY A 714 -15.19 5.30 28.49
CA GLY A 714 -14.48 4.79 27.31
C GLY A 714 -13.71 3.50 27.53
N LYS A 715 -13.82 2.88 28.70
CA LYS A 715 -13.27 1.57 29.03
C LYS A 715 -14.28 0.45 28.80
N ILE A 716 -13.81 -0.81 28.79
CA ILE A 716 -14.67 -2.00 28.76
C ILE A 716 -14.54 -2.79 30.08
N TYR A 717 -15.63 -3.38 30.50
CA TYR A 717 -15.80 -4.04 31.78
C TYR A 717 -16.29 -5.47 31.57
N LEU A 718 -15.53 -6.48 32.03
CA LEU A 718 -16.02 -7.86 32.07
C LEU A 718 -17.02 -8.02 33.20
N LEU A 719 -18.28 -8.21 32.83
CA LEU A 719 -19.40 -8.26 33.82
C LEU A 719 -19.69 -9.66 34.31
N ASP A 720 -19.51 -10.66 33.44
CA ASP A 720 -19.82 -12.05 33.76
C ASP A 720 -19.13 -13.00 32.79
N MET A 721 -18.80 -14.21 33.24
CA MET A 721 -18.25 -15.29 32.43
C MET A 721 -18.82 -16.63 32.88
N VAL A 722 -19.05 -17.50 31.90
CA VAL A 722 -19.36 -18.91 32.13
C VAL A 722 -18.47 -19.78 31.23
N ARG A 723 -17.90 -20.82 31.79
CA ARG A 723 -17.01 -21.77 31.15
C ARG A 723 -17.47 -23.20 31.43
N GLY A 724 -17.43 -24.06 30.43
CA GLY A 724 -17.81 -25.46 30.60
C GLY A 724 -17.57 -26.29 29.36
N LYS A 725 -17.73 -27.61 29.53
CA LYS A 725 -17.66 -28.58 28.44
C LYS A 725 -19.10 -29.09 28.17
N TRP A 726 -19.73 -28.56 27.12
CA TRP A 726 -21.14 -28.83 26.80
C TRP A 726 -21.27 -29.50 25.42
N GLU A 727 -22.11 -30.52 25.35
CA GLU A 727 -22.59 -31.03 24.07
C GLU A 727 -23.55 -30.02 23.40
N ALA A 728 -23.76 -30.16 22.10
CA ALA A 728 -24.51 -29.19 21.30
C ALA A 728 -25.88 -28.80 21.88
N PRO A 729 -26.73 -29.68 22.43
CA PRO A 729 -27.99 -29.31 23.06
C PRO A 729 -27.80 -28.51 24.37
N GLN A 730 -26.81 -28.89 25.19
CA GLN A 730 -26.48 -28.22 26.43
C GLN A 730 -25.83 -26.86 26.15
N LEU A 731 -24.96 -26.76 25.13
CA LEU A 731 -24.34 -25.54 24.67
C LEU A 731 -25.39 -24.49 24.28
N LEU A 732 -26.40 -24.90 23.50
CA LEU A 732 -27.52 -24.03 23.13
C LEU A 732 -28.31 -23.54 24.34
N THR A 733 -28.65 -24.48 25.23
CA THR A 733 -29.43 -24.18 26.45
C THR A 733 -28.64 -23.18 27.34
N THR A 734 -27.35 -23.43 27.54
CA THR A 734 -26.49 -22.56 28.35
C THR A 734 -26.31 -21.16 27.70
N ALA A 735 -26.10 -21.12 26.38
CA ALA A 735 -25.98 -19.84 25.64
C ALA A 735 -27.27 -19.02 25.76
N ARG A 736 -28.43 -19.64 25.64
CA ARG A 736 -29.74 -19.00 25.80
C ARG A 736 -29.96 -18.51 27.22
N ALA A 737 -29.69 -19.35 28.22
CA ALA A 737 -29.81 -18.98 29.61
C ALA A 737 -28.91 -17.82 29.99
N PHE A 738 -27.66 -17.79 29.45
CA PHE A 738 -26.70 -16.69 29.62
C PHE A 738 -27.19 -15.41 28.96
N TRP A 739 -27.76 -15.49 27.77
CA TRP A 739 -28.38 -14.34 27.10
C TRP A 739 -29.57 -13.80 27.91
N ASP A 740 -30.50 -14.67 28.30
CA ASP A 740 -31.72 -14.29 29.03
C ASP A 740 -31.40 -13.68 30.42
N LYS A 741 -30.38 -14.23 31.11
CA LYS A 741 -29.85 -13.66 32.37
C LYS A 741 -29.45 -12.20 32.18
N HIS A 742 -28.66 -11.93 31.18
CA HIS A 742 -28.16 -10.56 30.96
C HIS A 742 -29.19 -9.64 30.28
N LYS A 743 -30.12 -10.18 29.53
CA LYS A 743 -31.23 -9.40 28.96
C LYS A 743 -32.16 -8.88 30.06
N ALA A 744 -32.36 -9.64 31.11
CA ALA A 744 -33.25 -9.29 32.25
C ALA A 744 -32.65 -8.21 33.19
N VAL A 745 -31.36 -7.87 33.08
CA VAL A 745 -30.73 -6.88 33.96
C VAL A 745 -31.10 -5.47 33.51
N GLU A 746 -31.89 -4.77 34.33
CA GLU A 746 -32.27 -3.37 34.14
C GLU A 746 -31.18 -2.40 34.62
N GLY A 747 -31.12 -1.18 34.05
CA GLY A 747 -30.21 -0.12 34.49
C GLY A 747 -28.76 -0.22 33.99
N MET A 748 -28.35 -1.33 33.31
CA MET A 748 -26.98 -1.58 32.87
C MET A 748 -26.79 -1.40 31.35
N GLY A 749 -27.47 -0.48 30.70
CA GLY A 749 -27.39 -0.30 29.24
C GLY A 749 -27.97 -1.48 28.44
N ALA A 750 -28.27 -1.30 27.17
CA ALA A 750 -28.86 -2.33 26.34
C ALA A 750 -27.90 -3.49 26.05
N LEU A 751 -28.36 -4.74 26.19
CA LEU A 751 -27.66 -5.90 25.63
C LEU A 751 -27.94 -5.96 24.11
N ARG A 752 -26.90 -5.82 23.27
CA ARG A 752 -27.05 -5.61 21.83
C ARG A 752 -26.98 -6.91 21.04
N GLN A 753 -25.92 -7.68 21.22
CA GLN A 753 -25.62 -8.83 20.37
C GLN A 753 -24.91 -9.94 21.13
N PHE A 754 -25.10 -11.17 20.62
CA PHE A 754 -24.34 -12.36 20.97
C PHE A 754 -23.37 -12.65 19.81
N LYS A 755 -22.08 -12.74 20.07
CA LYS A 755 -21.01 -12.84 19.06
C LYS A 755 -20.17 -14.11 19.25
N PRO A 756 -20.60 -15.26 18.74
CA PRO A 756 -19.81 -16.48 18.75
C PRO A 756 -18.84 -16.52 17.58
N GLU A 757 -17.76 -17.28 17.70
CA GLU A 757 -16.87 -17.59 16.58
C GLU A 757 -17.64 -18.32 15.46
N ASP A 758 -17.49 -17.88 14.22
CA ASP A 758 -18.12 -18.50 13.04
C ASP A 758 -17.18 -19.57 12.42
N LYS A 759 -16.98 -20.66 13.18
CA LYS A 759 -16.36 -21.91 12.71
C LYS A 759 -17.39 -23.05 12.81
N ALA A 760 -17.03 -24.23 12.36
CA ALA A 760 -17.94 -25.37 12.26
C ALA A 760 -18.80 -25.66 13.51
N SER A 761 -18.25 -25.39 14.75
CA SER A 761 -18.99 -25.50 16.03
C SER A 761 -19.95 -24.32 16.24
N GLY A 762 -19.54 -23.10 15.86
CA GLY A 762 -20.33 -21.89 16.06
C GLY A 762 -21.46 -21.74 15.05
N THR A 763 -21.31 -22.23 13.82
CA THR A 763 -22.32 -22.06 12.75
C THR A 763 -23.67 -22.66 13.15
N GLY A 764 -23.67 -23.86 13.77
CA GLY A 764 -24.89 -24.50 14.26
C GLY A 764 -25.54 -23.71 15.40
N LEU A 765 -24.75 -23.24 16.36
CA LEU A 765 -25.21 -22.40 17.48
C LEU A 765 -25.77 -21.05 16.96
N ILE A 766 -25.11 -20.41 16.00
CA ILE A 766 -25.56 -19.16 15.36
C ILE A 766 -26.97 -19.33 14.76
N GLN A 767 -27.20 -20.41 14.02
CA GLN A 767 -28.49 -20.67 13.37
C GLN A 767 -29.61 -20.89 14.40
N GLN A 768 -29.36 -21.68 15.44
CA GLN A 768 -30.37 -22.03 16.45
C GLN A 768 -30.69 -20.82 17.38
N LEU A 769 -29.70 -20.02 17.75
CA LEU A 769 -29.91 -18.79 18.52
C LEU A 769 -30.68 -17.74 17.72
N LYS A 770 -30.40 -17.59 16.41
CA LYS A 770 -31.17 -16.71 15.51
C LYS A 770 -32.65 -17.16 15.43
N GLN A 771 -32.91 -18.44 15.28
CA GLN A 771 -34.28 -18.98 15.30
C GLN A 771 -35.00 -18.74 16.62
N SER A 772 -34.25 -18.65 17.73
CA SER A 772 -34.82 -18.34 19.06
C SER A 772 -35.00 -16.82 19.30
N GLY A 773 -34.74 -15.96 18.31
CA GLY A 773 -34.89 -14.52 18.40
C GLY A 773 -33.76 -13.78 19.12
N VAL A 774 -32.60 -14.42 19.33
CA VAL A 774 -31.40 -13.77 19.86
C VAL A 774 -30.68 -13.02 18.74
N PRO A 775 -30.30 -11.73 18.90
CA PRO A 775 -29.49 -11.00 17.93
C PRO A 775 -28.05 -11.55 17.87
N VAL A 776 -27.76 -12.42 16.92
CA VAL A 776 -26.46 -13.11 16.79
C VAL A 776 -25.73 -12.65 15.55
N VAL A 777 -24.43 -12.33 15.73
CA VAL A 777 -23.48 -12.03 14.65
C VAL A 777 -22.24 -12.91 14.82
N GLY A 778 -21.92 -13.74 13.82
CA GLY A 778 -20.71 -14.57 13.83
C GLY A 778 -19.44 -13.74 13.71
N VAL A 779 -18.40 -14.08 14.48
CA VAL A 779 -17.07 -13.49 14.41
C VAL A 779 -16.17 -14.39 13.57
N GLN A 780 -15.64 -13.85 12.47
CA GLN A 780 -14.65 -14.57 11.66
C GLN A 780 -13.24 -14.20 12.14
N ARG A 781 -12.46 -15.19 12.54
CA ARG A 781 -11.08 -15.04 12.99
C ARG A 781 -10.15 -15.45 11.85
N SER A 782 -9.55 -14.49 11.19
CA SER A 782 -8.61 -14.70 10.07
C SER A 782 -7.14 -14.59 10.49
N ILE A 783 -6.88 -14.14 11.73
CA ILE A 783 -5.56 -13.89 12.31
C ILE A 783 -5.34 -14.92 13.43
N ASP A 784 -4.11 -15.40 13.57
CA ASP A 784 -3.75 -16.36 14.63
C ASP A 784 -3.94 -15.77 16.04
N LYS A 785 -4.12 -16.64 17.02
CA LYS A 785 -4.48 -16.29 18.40
C LYS A 785 -3.41 -15.42 19.10
N VAL A 786 -2.14 -15.71 18.87
CA VAL A 786 -1.01 -14.97 19.48
C VAL A 786 -0.97 -13.54 18.94
N THR A 787 -1.13 -13.36 17.65
CA THR A 787 -1.19 -12.02 17.04
C THR A 787 -2.39 -11.22 17.56
N ARG A 788 -3.57 -11.84 17.72
CA ARG A 788 -4.74 -11.16 18.32
C ARG A 788 -4.50 -10.76 19.78
N ALA A 789 -3.79 -11.61 20.56
CA ALA A 789 -3.41 -11.27 21.92
C ALA A 789 -2.45 -10.09 21.97
N MET A 790 -1.47 -10.04 21.06
CA MET A 790 -0.54 -8.91 20.94
C MET A 790 -1.27 -7.61 20.56
N ASP A 791 -2.30 -7.67 19.73
CA ASP A 791 -3.12 -6.50 19.36
C ASP A 791 -4.00 -6.03 20.53
N ALA A 792 -4.45 -6.95 21.41
CA ALA A 792 -5.23 -6.64 22.60
C ALA A 792 -4.38 -6.11 23.77
N ALA A 793 -3.14 -6.59 23.90
CA ALA A 793 -2.24 -6.29 25.02
C ALA A 793 -2.04 -4.78 25.29
N PRO A 794 -1.86 -3.88 24.31
CA PRO A 794 -1.74 -2.45 24.54
C PRO A 794 -2.98 -1.83 25.21
N GLN A 795 -4.19 -2.31 24.90
CA GLN A 795 -5.42 -1.81 25.52
C GLN A 795 -5.52 -2.24 27.01
N ILE A 796 -5.03 -3.44 27.32
CA ILE A 796 -4.96 -3.96 28.68
C ILE A 796 -3.90 -3.17 29.46
N GLN A 797 -2.72 -2.97 28.89
CA GLN A 797 -1.61 -2.23 29.51
C GLN A 797 -1.97 -0.78 29.85
N VAL A 798 -2.72 -0.10 28.98
CA VAL A 798 -3.16 1.30 29.21
C VAL A 798 -4.35 1.38 30.19
N GLY A 799 -4.85 0.22 30.70
CA GLY A 799 -5.94 0.14 31.67
C GLY A 799 -7.33 0.41 31.08
N ASN A 800 -7.55 0.12 29.80
CA ASN A 800 -8.86 0.25 29.15
C ASN A 800 -9.75 -0.98 29.33
N VAL A 801 -9.20 -2.10 29.86
CA VAL A 801 -9.89 -3.35 30.13
C VAL A 801 -9.96 -3.56 31.64
N CYS A 802 -11.17 -3.63 32.18
CA CYS A 802 -11.42 -3.73 33.62
C CYS A 802 -12.08 -5.05 33.99
N LEU A 803 -11.52 -5.75 34.98
CA LEU A 803 -12.04 -6.99 35.56
C LEU A 803 -12.72 -6.70 36.89
N PRO A 804 -13.67 -7.52 37.35
CA PRO A 804 -14.23 -7.35 38.71
C PRO A 804 -13.16 -7.70 39.75
N GLU A 805 -13.17 -7.02 40.88
CA GLU A 805 -12.24 -7.27 42.00
C GLU A 805 -12.42 -8.69 42.59
N SER A 806 -13.63 -9.22 42.51
CA SER A 806 -13.93 -10.61 42.90
C SER A 806 -15.06 -11.19 42.03
N ALA A 807 -14.81 -12.34 41.43
CA ALA A 807 -15.83 -13.18 40.77
C ALA A 807 -15.38 -14.64 40.80
N PRO A 808 -16.29 -15.61 40.91
CA PRO A 808 -15.95 -17.03 41.01
C PRO A 808 -15.11 -17.57 39.85
N TRP A 809 -15.24 -16.99 38.67
CA TRP A 809 -14.59 -17.37 37.43
C TRP A 809 -13.32 -16.54 37.13
N LEU A 810 -13.01 -15.53 37.95
CA LEU A 810 -11.88 -14.63 37.66
C LEU A 810 -10.53 -15.36 37.68
N SER A 811 -10.38 -16.32 38.62
CA SER A 811 -9.17 -17.16 38.68
C SER A 811 -8.93 -17.97 37.43
N ASP A 812 -9.98 -18.48 36.78
CA ASP A 812 -9.86 -19.24 35.53
C ASP A 812 -9.30 -18.37 34.42
N LEU A 813 -9.82 -17.15 34.26
CA LEU A 813 -9.33 -16.19 33.25
C LEU A 813 -7.86 -15.83 33.49
N LEU A 814 -7.48 -15.50 34.73
CA LEU A 814 -6.12 -15.08 35.06
C LEU A 814 -5.11 -16.24 34.96
N THR A 815 -5.54 -17.48 35.34
CA THR A 815 -4.71 -18.68 35.20
C THR A 815 -4.39 -19.00 33.73
N GLU A 816 -5.29 -18.66 32.81
CA GLU A 816 -5.03 -18.81 31.37
C GLU A 816 -4.25 -17.60 30.80
N ALA A 817 -4.50 -16.37 31.28
CA ALA A 817 -3.88 -15.16 30.75
C ALA A 817 -2.39 -15.04 31.12
N THR A 818 -2.02 -15.36 32.37
CA THR A 818 -0.65 -15.18 32.86
C THR A 818 0.40 -16.02 32.10
N PRO A 819 0.20 -17.32 31.81
CA PRO A 819 1.17 -18.14 31.08
C PRO A 819 0.98 -18.07 29.56
N PHE A 820 -0.07 -17.38 29.03
CA PHE A 820 -0.35 -17.37 27.60
C PHE A 820 0.83 -16.76 26.82
N PRO A 821 1.33 -17.40 25.71
CA PRO A 821 0.70 -18.48 24.96
C PRO A 821 1.07 -19.91 25.42
N ASN A 822 1.84 -20.08 26.45
CA ASN A 822 2.41 -21.38 26.88
C ASN A 822 1.52 -22.12 27.92
N GLY A 823 0.30 -21.63 28.19
CA GLY A 823 -0.65 -22.25 29.12
C GLY A 823 -1.28 -23.52 28.57
N ALA A 824 -1.73 -24.42 29.47
CA ALA A 824 -2.43 -25.65 29.10
C ALA A 824 -3.82 -25.38 28.48
N HIS A 825 -4.43 -24.26 28.80
CA HIS A 825 -5.72 -23.78 28.28
C HIS A 825 -5.63 -22.30 27.97
N ASP A 826 -6.41 -21.84 27.01
CA ASP A 826 -6.45 -20.44 26.56
C ASP A 826 -7.83 -20.02 26.00
N ASP A 827 -8.87 -20.80 26.33
CA ASP A 827 -10.22 -20.65 25.81
C ASP A 827 -10.91 -19.35 26.30
N CYS A 828 -10.54 -18.89 27.53
CA CYS A 828 -11.07 -17.65 28.09
C CYS A 828 -10.53 -16.40 27.38
N LEU A 829 -9.41 -16.51 26.67
CA LEU A 829 -8.73 -15.37 26.05
C LEU A 829 -9.36 -14.99 24.70
N ASP A 830 -9.90 -15.93 23.96
CA ASP A 830 -10.52 -15.69 22.67
C ASP A 830 -11.69 -14.69 22.74
N PRO A 831 -12.71 -14.86 23.63
CA PRO A 831 -13.77 -13.89 23.81
C PRO A 831 -13.30 -12.54 24.35
N LEU A 832 -12.25 -12.52 25.16
CA LEU A 832 -11.63 -11.28 25.67
C LEU A 832 -11.00 -10.49 24.52
N MET A 833 -10.21 -11.13 23.67
CA MET A 833 -9.56 -10.48 22.53
C MET A 833 -10.59 -9.94 21.52
N ASP A 834 -11.64 -10.71 21.24
CA ASP A 834 -12.74 -10.28 20.38
C ASP A 834 -13.47 -9.05 20.96
N ALA A 835 -13.67 -9.02 22.30
CA ALA A 835 -14.27 -7.86 22.96
C ALA A 835 -13.38 -6.61 22.89
N VAL A 836 -12.07 -6.77 23.08
CA VAL A 836 -11.09 -5.66 22.97
C VAL A 836 -11.08 -5.11 21.55
N ASP A 837 -10.98 -5.96 20.55
CA ASP A 837 -10.97 -5.52 19.15
C ASP A 837 -12.25 -4.78 18.77
N ASP A 838 -13.41 -5.39 19.01
CA ASP A 838 -14.69 -4.84 18.60
C ASP A 838 -15.09 -3.58 19.37
N MET A 839 -14.87 -3.57 20.69
CA MET A 839 -15.40 -2.49 21.55
C MET A 839 -14.42 -1.32 21.73
N LEU A 840 -13.10 -1.54 21.64
CA LEU A 840 -12.07 -0.52 21.86
C LEU A 840 -11.37 -0.09 20.58
N VAL A 841 -11.05 -1.01 19.66
CA VAL A 841 -10.27 -0.73 18.46
C VAL A 841 -11.19 -0.33 17.30
N THR A 842 -12.11 -1.22 16.92
CA THR A 842 -13.00 -1.01 15.77
C THR A 842 -14.03 0.10 15.99
N ASN A 843 -14.59 0.22 17.20
CA ASN A 843 -15.56 1.29 17.53
C ASN A 843 -14.94 2.68 17.72
N LYS A 844 -13.68 2.81 18.14
CA LYS A 844 -12.99 4.11 18.12
C LYS A 844 -12.87 4.66 16.72
N ASN A 845 -12.62 3.80 15.74
CA ASN A 845 -12.56 4.18 14.34
C ASN A 845 -13.93 4.63 13.78
N ARG A 846 -15.04 4.03 14.23
CA ARG A 846 -16.41 4.50 13.89
C ARG A 846 -16.79 5.81 14.56
N ASN A 847 -16.41 6.04 15.80
CA ASN A 847 -16.73 7.28 16.54
C ASN A 847 -15.86 8.48 16.13
N THR A 848 -14.60 8.26 15.71
CA THR A 848 -13.77 9.32 15.10
C THR A 848 -14.31 9.76 13.75
N LEU A 849 -14.96 8.90 13.00
CA LEU A 849 -15.69 9.26 11.77
C LEU A 849 -16.98 10.05 12.06
N THR A 850 -17.61 9.85 13.24
CA THR A 850 -18.85 10.54 13.62
C THR A 850 -18.59 11.91 14.26
N THR A 851 -17.50 12.07 15.02
CA THR A 851 -17.14 13.36 15.67
C THR A 851 -16.51 14.37 14.70
N LYS A 852 -15.86 13.93 13.62
CA LYS A 852 -15.44 14.84 12.51
C LYS A 852 -16.61 15.34 11.64
N ARG A 853 -17.85 14.90 11.92
CA ARG A 853 -19.07 15.39 11.27
C ARG A 853 -19.83 16.48 12.05
N LEU A 854 -19.28 16.95 13.18
CA LEU A 854 -19.96 17.94 14.06
C LEU A 854 -19.17 19.25 14.26
N PHE A 855 -18.09 19.49 13.47
CA PHE A 855 -17.45 20.82 13.43
C PHE A 855 -17.22 21.28 11.99
#